data_98f24bf7451c430e50799f27ee6d017a
#
_entry.id   98f24bf7451c430e50799f27ee6d017a
#
_cell.length_a   1.000
_cell.length_b   1.000
_cell.length_c   1.000
_cell.angle_alpha   90.00
_cell.angle_beta   90.00
_cell.angle_gamma   90.00
#
_symmetry.space_group_name_H-M   'P 1'
#
loop_
_entity.id
_entity.type
_entity.pdbx_description
1 polymer ?
#
loop_
_entity_poly.entity_id
_entity_poly.type
_entity_poly.pdbx_seq_one_letter_code
_entity_poly.pdbx_strand_id
1 'polypeptide(L)'
;MKKVATSLLLMLIAIGSWAQKVWNNPSFEQNLYSSNLNITDVEFKPNETILHLNIKAYHKNWQRFASASFLKTPDGKTYAITGGKATREGEDDYTPDSLYYTSATNDEGNIALQFEPLPAKTKTFDFIEGYEERAFGLLDITDPAIILSSPNWRNTATGDWILGLYNDVAVYDSKVWKYAQKTDKKVVLTDGKENITITIGKEKNGEREFTINGKKQALAMFRSQTLPYYPTPDTTSFSTEIKEGEAILTGYVRNITPQHINRNLRIEIRTPNVVKGDMAEEFTTTIDSLGKFEIKIPLLGTQVVHVFCKYDQSSYAASANTILTPNGKYFILADMNTKRMMFMGDDARLQNELLTRETLGVPYGGWIDGYACNDSILKIANMWISNYDINVKQLNEYAAKHPNVSKRFLDFHYENRRFGALSNIMMLKYSSVDRTLPEELSGWIEKNSAINPNMPLVLCDYICSFLRYARENATEKSPLMKLSRRQPDGFLWLESKGLLKLTDKEHAAIDQAKEAQKEINNLLLSKKDRKELNEVGNKINEKYAACNEVIDSITRRQDFMNAYHDKVKNGYFYVQHQVVNSEFPDEPLHSIHCSQILSEFMDHERMPLTDNLIPILDDIKIPLFKEIVMRQNDHYKNILKGKEEAVNAVIHPSSDVEGLTDGKAILDKLVEPYKGKIVYLDIWGTWCGPCKNKLKKSHKLKAELKDYDIVYLYLANRSPEESWKNVIGEYNLTEPNCVHYNLPPKQQRAIEQYVKITGYPTYRLIDRKGGLHHLKWTDDEDLPKFKKTLDELP
;
A
#
# COMPACT_ATOMS: atom_id res chain seq x y z
N MET A 1 -24.42 -79.24 -13.84
CA MET A 1 -23.43 -78.38 -14.56
C MET A 1 -23.99 -77.08 -15.16
N LYS A 2 -25.26 -77.03 -15.66
CA LYS A 2 -25.84 -75.80 -16.21
C LYS A 2 -26.11 -74.64 -15.22
N LYS A 3 -26.35 -74.87 -13.93
CA LYS A 3 -26.63 -73.86 -12.90
C LYS A 3 -25.34 -73.21 -12.36
N VAL A 4 -24.20 -73.91 -12.44
CA VAL A 4 -22.91 -73.37 -12.02
C VAL A 4 -22.32 -72.44 -13.08
N ALA A 5 -22.56 -72.75 -14.37
CA ALA A 5 -22.08 -71.85 -15.45
C ALA A 5 -22.86 -70.51 -15.50
N THR A 6 -24.15 -70.47 -15.14
CA THR A 6 -24.93 -69.23 -15.10
C THR A 6 -24.57 -68.30 -13.91
N SER A 7 -24.18 -68.87 -12.76
CA SER A 7 -23.68 -68.13 -11.63
C SER A 7 -22.29 -67.56 -11.81
N LEU A 8 -21.40 -68.31 -12.53
CA LEU A 8 -20.09 -67.78 -12.92
C LEU A 8 -20.18 -66.65 -14.00
N LEU A 9 -21.18 -66.83 -14.94
CA LEU A 9 -21.37 -65.75 -15.96
C LEU A 9 -22.02 -64.50 -15.37
N LEU A 10 -22.87 -64.64 -14.35
CA LEU A 10 -23.42 -63.50 -13.60
C LEU A 10 -22.40 -62.88 -12.66
N MET A 11 -21.42 -63.59 -12.10
CA MET A 11 -20.30 -63.06 -11.37
C MET A 11 -19.27 -62.32 -12.27
N LEU A 12 -19.07 -62.88 -13.51
CA LEU A 12 -18.20 -62.25 -14.51
C LEU A 12 -18.83 -60.99 -15.14
N ILE A 13 -20.16 -60.89 -15.17
CA ILE A 13 -20.86 -59.63 -15.59
C ILE A 13 -20.93 -58.61 -14.45
N ALA A 14 -20.82 -59.01 -13.18
CA ALA A 14 -20.72 -58.07 -12.06
C ALA A 14 -19.30 -57.48 -11.82
N ILE A 15 -18.28 -58.05 -12.49
CA ILE A 15 -16.91 -57.52 -12.49
C ILE A 15 -16.61 -56.61 -13.72
N GLY A 16 -17.53 -56.58 -14.68
CA GLY A 16 -17.35 -55.86 -15.94
C GLY A 16 -18.29 -54.68 -16.09
N SER A 17 -17.94 -53.52 -15.59
CA SER A 17 -18.03 -52.20 -16.18
C SER A 17 -18.06 -51.11 -15.08
N TRP A 18 -17.02 -50.96 -14.37
CA TRP A 18 -16.67 -49.60 -13.93
C TRP A 18 -16.19 -48.91 -15.22
N ALA A 19 -17.13 -48.33 -15.96
CA ALA A 19 -16.73 -47.41 -17.01
C ALA A 19 -15.86 -46.33 -16.37
N GLN A 20 -14.63 -46.24 -16.83
CA GLN A 20 -13.72 -45.18 -16.46
C GLN A 20 -14.44 -43.85 -16.72
N LYS A 21 -14.81 -43.13 -15.66
CA LYS A 21 -15.44 -41.82 -15.77
C LYS A 21 -14.34 -40.79 -15.97
N VAL A 22 -14.40 -40.05 -17.04
CA VAL A 22 -13.46 -38.97 -17.33
C VAL A 22 -14.24 -37.68 -17.48
N TRP A 23 -13.77 -36.63 -16.79
CA TRP A 23 -14.22 -35.26 -17.01
C TRP A 23 -13.21 -34.56 -17.90
N ASN A 24 -13.57 -34.20 -19.11
CA ASN A 24 -12.73 -33.44 -20.02
C ASN A 24 -13.02 -31.97 -19.84
N ASN A 25 -11.98 -31.18 -19.64
CA ASN A 25 -12.07 -29.73 -19.41
C ASN A 25 -13.11 -29.33 -18.34
N PRO A 26 -13.02 -29.84 -17.11
CA PRO A 26 -13.94 -29.45 -16.05
C PRO A 26 -13.88 -27.98 -15.77
N SER A 27 -14.97 -27.38 -15.31
CA SER A 27 -14.92 -26.04 -14.79
C SER A 27 -14.31 -26.04 -13.38
N PHE A 28 -13.56 -25.02 -13.04
CA PHE A 28 -12.97 -24.82 -11.72
C PHE A 28 -12.65 -23.36 -11.50
N GLU A 29 -12.44 -22.93 -10.26
CA GLU A 29 -11.91 -21.64 -9.90
C GLU A 29 -10.48 -21.79 -9.38
N GLN A 30 -9.63 -20.78 -9.64
CA GLN A 30 -8.26 -20.75 -9.14
C GLN A 30 -8.14 -19.76 -7.98
N ASN A 31 -7.43 -20.13 -6.92
CA ASN A 31 -7.03 -19.11 -5.97
C ASN A 31 -5.85 -18.29 -6.53
N LEU A 32 -5.52 -17.21 -5.81
CA LEU A 32 -4.48 -16.27 -6.22
C LEU A 32 -3.13 -16.92 -6.52
N TYR A 33 -2.80 -18.02 -5.83
CA TYR A 33 -1.49 -18.67 -5.89
C TYR A 33 -1.40 -19.75 -6.97
N SER A 34 -2.52 -20.15 -7.56
CA SER A 34 -2.61 -21.22 -8.57
C SER A 34 -2.84 -20.72 -10.00
N SER A 35 -2.57 -19.43 -10.27
CA SER A 35 -2.87 -18.79 -11.57
C SER A 35 -2.13 -19.41 -12.77
N ASN A 36 -1.07 -20.17 -12.55
CA ASN A 36 -0.30 -20.88 -13.55
C ASN A 36 -0.75 -22.33 -13.81
N LEU A 37 -1.74 -22.82 -13.05
CA LEU A 37 -2.23 -24.21 -13.15
C LEU A 37 -3.53 -24.24 -13.96
N ASN A 38 -3.69 -25.20 -14.84
CA ASN A 38 -4.94 -25.47 -15.55
C ASN A 38 -5.26 -26.97 -15.52
N ILE A 39 -6.52 -27.32 -15.23
CA ILE A 39 -6.98 -28.70 -15.29
C ILE A 39 -7.36 -29.02 -16.73
N THR A 40 -6.79 -30.08 -17.30
CA THR A 40 -7.20 -30.61 -18.59
C THR A 40 -8.27 -31.71 -18.43
N ASP A 41 -8.03 -32.64 -17.53
CA ASP A 41 -8.91 -33.80 -17.34
C ASP A 41 -8.91 -34.29 -15.90
N VAL A 42 -9.98 -34.98 -15.50
CA VAL A 42 -10.05 -35.72 -14.23
C VAL A 42 -10.50 -37.14 -14.54
N GLU A 43 -9.71 -38.14 -14.16
CA GLU A 43 -10.03 -39.55 -14.31
C GLU A 43 -10.46 -40.13 -12.97
N PHE A 44 -11.61 -40.81 -12.96
CA PHE A 44 -12.12 -41.59 -11.83
C PHE A 44 -11.88 -43.07 -12.08
N LYS A 45 -10.99 -43.65 -11.32
CA LYS A 45 -10.68 -45.09 -11.35
C LYS A 45 -11.09 -45.78 -10.04
N PRO A 46 -11.22 -47.08 -10.01
CA PRO A 46 -11.62 -47.83 -8.79
C PRO A 46 -10.69 -47.60 -7.61
N ASN A 47 -9.37 -47.43 -7.86
CA ASN A 47 -8.34 -47.36 -6.82
C ASN A 47 -7.67 -46.00 -6.70
N GLU A 48 -7.95 -45.05 -7.58
CA GLU A 48 -7.35 -43.74 -7.60
C GLU A 48 -8.20 -42.71 -8.34
N THR A 49 -8.00 -41.42 -8.03
CA THR A 49 -8.43 -40.30 -8.87
C THR A 49 -7.21 -39.62 -9.42
N ILE A 50 -7.19 -39.34 -10.74
CA ILE A 50 -6.07 -38.64 -11.38
C ILE A 50 -6.52 -37.26 -11.83
N LEU A 51 -5.76 -36.27 -11.45
CA LEU A 51 -5.94 -34.85 -11.83
C LEU A 51 -4.83 -34.49 -12.83
N HIS A 52 -5.20 -34.28 -14.10
CA HIS A 52 -4.28 -33.85 -15.14
C HIS A 52 -4.20 -32.34 -15.17
N LEU A 53 -2.98 -31.82 -14.98
CA LEU A 53 -2.69 -30.38 -14.92
C LEU A 53 -1.73 -29.98 -16.04
N ASN A 54 -2.04 -28.87 -16.71
CA ASN A 54 -1.11 -28.12 -17.51
C ASN A 54 -0.58 -26.94 -16.67
N ILE A 55 0.74 -26.78 -16.63
CA ILE A 55 1.43 -25.75 -15.85
C ILE A 55 2.02 -24.75 -16.83
N LYS A 56 1.65 -23.47 -16.72
CA LYS A 56 2.28 -22.35 -17.47
C LYS A 56 3.26 -21.66 -16.55
N ALA A 57 4.53 -21.66 -16.91
CA ALA A 57 5.56 -20.99 -16.13
C ALA A 57 6.58 -20.30 -17.06
N TYR A 58 7.03 -19.12 -16.68
CA TYR A 58 8.05 -18.40 -17.41
C TYR A 58 9.44 -18.99 -17.14
N HIS A 59 10.20 -19.28 -18.21
CA HIS A 59 11.63 -19.61 -18.23
C HIS A 59 12.18 -20.42 -17.04
N LYS A 60 12.23 -21.75 -17.17
CA LYS A 60 12.84 -22.66 -16.19
C LYS A 60 12.30 -22.54 -14.77
N ASN A 61 11.05 -22.14 -14.61
CA ASN A 61 10.45 -22.13 -13.31
C ASN A 61 10.14 -23.55 -12.80
N TRP A 62 10.10 -23.71 -11.51
CA TRP A 62 9.79 -24.98 -10.87
C TRP A 62 8.42 -24.93 -10.20
N GLN A 63 7.78 -26.08 -10.11
CA GLN A 63 6.55 -26.30 -9.34
C GLN A 63 6.80 -27.44 -8.36
N ARG A 64 6.25 -27.32 -7.18
CA ARG A 64 6.22 -28.40 -6.20
C ARG A 64 4.77 -28.62 -5.77
N PHE A 65 4.38 -29.87 -5.60
CA PHE A 65 3.11 -30.25 -4.98
C PHE A 65 3.44 -30.96 -3.66
N ALA A 66 2.96 -30.42 -2.55
CA ALA A 66 3.28 -30.92 -1.23
C ALA A 66 2.69 -32.30 -0.98
N SER A 67 3.37 -33.13 -0.18
CA SER A 67 2.82 -34.42 0.30
C SER A 67 1.57 -34.26 1.16
N ALA A 68 1.32 -33.04 1.67
CA ALA A 68 0.08 -32.69 2.35
C ALA A 68 -1.09 -32.30 1.41
N SER A 69 -0.92 -32.44 0.09
CA SER A 69 -1.97 -32.11 -0.90
C SER A 69 -3.13 -33.09 -0.81
N PHE A 70 -4.34 -32.61 -1.05
CA PHE A 70 -5.54 -33.43 -0.99
C PHE A 70 -6.66 -32.94 -1.92
N LEU A 71 -7.57 -33.83 -2.26
CA LEU A 71 -8.87 -33.47 -2.80
C LEU A 71 -9.89 -33.38 -1.65
N LYS A 72 -10.80 -32.40 -1.72
CA LYS A 72 -11.85 -32.19 -0.70
C LYS A 72 -13.23 -32.13 -1.32
N THR A 73 -14.11 -32.97 -0.84
CA THR A 73 -15.53 -32.98 -1.26
C THR A 73 -16.37 -32.00 -0.43
N PRO A 74 -17.55 -31.53 -0.91
CA PRO A 74 -18.40 -30.58 -0.19
C PRO A 74 -18.85 -31.02 1.20
N ASP A 75 -18.88 -32.33 1.48
CA ASP A 75 -19.16 -32.88 2.81
C ASP A 75 -17.95 -32.80 3.78
N GLY A 76 -16.83 -32.20 3.31
CA GLY A 76 -15.64 -31.99 4.09
C GLY A 76 -14.65 -33.15 4.13
N LYS A 77 -14.93 -34.26 3.47
CA LYS A 77 -14.00 -35.39 3.38
C LYS A 77 -12.81 -35.05 2.50
N THR A 78 -11.64 -35.53 2.91
CA THR A 78 -10.38 -35.36 2.19
C THR A 78 -9.85 -36.66 1.65
N TYR A 79 -9.13 -36.56 0.53
CA TYR A 79 -8.54 -37.71 -0.20
C TYR A 79 -7.09 -37.30 -0.50
N ALA A 80 -6.14 -37.98 0.12
CA ALA A 80 -4.74 -37.63 0.10
C ALA A 80 -4.09 -37.88 -1.26
N ILE A 81 -3.04 -37.09 -1.56
CA ILE A 81 -2.19 -37.39 -2.71
C ILE A 81 -1.38 -38.64 -2.46
N THR A 82 -1.29 -39.50 -3.48
CA THR A 82 -0.56 -40.77 -3.42
C THR A 82 0.65 -40.81 -4.31
N GLY A 83 0.77 -39.89 -5.28
CA GLY A 83 1.87 -39.82 -6.22
C GLY A 83 1.54 -39.01 -7.45
N GLY A 84 2.21 -39.26 -8.55
CA GLY A 84 1.93 -38.60 -9.82
C GLY A 84 2.85 -39.07 -10.93
N LYS A 85 2.62 -38.57 -12.13
CA LYS A 85 3.47 -38.71 -13.30
C LYS A 85 3.73 -37.36 -13.96
N ALA A 86 4.98 -37.07 -14.29
CA ALA A 86 5.38 -35.83 -14.95
C ALA A 86 5.89 -36.15 -16.34
N THR A 87 5.45 -35.44 -17.36
CA THR A 87 5.94 -35.57 -18.71
C THR A 87 7.13 -34.63 -18.95
N ARG A 88 8.34 -35.16 -18.77
CA ARG A 88 9.60 -34.65 -19.32
C ARG A 88 10.11 -35.70 -20.29
N GLU A 89 10.04 -35.57 -21.58
CA GLU A 89 10.62 -36.53 -22.57
C GLU A 89 10.43 -38.03 -22.26
N GLY A 90 9.42 -38.35 -21.45
CA GLY A 90 9.08 -39.69 -20.93
C GLY A 90 8.13 -39.58 -19.72
N GLU A 91 7.39 -40.65 -19.46
CA GLU A 91 6.51 -40.70 -18.30
C GLU A 91 7.30 -41.01 -17.02
N ASP A 92 7.96 -39.99 -16.44
CA ASP A 92 8.68 -40.15 -15.17
C ASP A 92 7.70 -40.12 -13.98
N ASP A 93 7.90 -40.99 -13.00
CA ASP A 93 7.14 -40.98 -11.76
C ASP A 93 7.43 -39.68 -11.00
N TYR A 94 6.39 -39.00 -10.53
CA TYR A 94 6.46 -37.82 -9.71
C TYR A 94 6.19 -38.20 -8.25
N THR A 95 7.15 -37.83 -7.37
CA THR A 95 7.01 -37.97 -5.93
C THR A 95 6.60 -36.64 -5.33
N PRO A 96 5.53 -36.58 -4.49
CA PRO A 96 5.20 -35.35 -3.76
C PRO A 96 6.40 -34.77 -3.02
N ASP A 97 6.45 -33.45 -2.90
CA ASP A 97 7.57 -32.63 -2.39
C ASP A 97 8.79 -32.53 -3.33
N SER A 98 8.83 -33.27 -4.44
CA SER A 98 9.86 -33.12 -5.46
C SER A 98 9.63 -31.86 -6.30
N LEU A 99 10.73 -31.32 -6.83
CA LEU A 99 10.66 -30.19 -7.74
C LEU A 99 10.39 -30.70 -9.18
N TYR A 100 9.31 -30.15 -9.76
CA TYR A 100 9.01 -30.32 -11.18
C TYR A 100 9.43 -29.06 -11.94
N TYR A 101 10.23 -29.20 -12.99
CA TYR A 101 10.68 -28.09 -13.82
C TYR A 101 9.92 -28.08 -15.15
N THR A 102 9.40 -26.91 -15.54
CA THR A 102 8.82 -26.74 -16.87
C THR A 102 9.90 -26.77 -17.95
N SER A 103 9.53 -27.12 -19.18
CA SER A 103 10.43 -27.16 -20.31
C SER A 103 11.10 -25.78 -20.55
N ALA A 104 12.40 -25.80 -20.85
CA ALA A 104 13.13 -24.57 -21.17
C ALA A 104 12.73 -23.97 -22.53
N THR A 105 12.00 -24.69 -23.35
CA THR A 105 11.66 -24.29 -24.73
C THR A 105 10.21 -23.84 -24.88
N ASN A 106 9.29 -24.31 -24.03
CA ASN A 106 7.85 -24.10 -24.23
C ASN A 106 7.15 -23.35 -23.09
N ASP A 107 7.82 -23.02 -22.00
CA ASP A 107 7.24 -22.41 -20.79
C ASP A 107 5.98 -23.15 -20.24
N GLU A 108 5.77 -24.38 -20.67
CA GLU A 108 4.64 -25.24 -20.28
C GLU A 108 5.13 -26.63 -19.84
N GLY A 109 4.37 -27.22 -18.94
CA GLY A 109 4.57 -28.60 -18.50
C GLY A 109 3.26 -29.26 -18.17
N ASN A 110 3.23 -30.61 -18.27
CA ASN A 110 2.05 -31.40 -17.90
C ASN A 110 2.41 -32.36 -16.78
N ILE A 111 1.52 -32.47 -15.80
CA ILE A 111 1.65 -33.41 -14.68
C ILE A 111 0.30 -34.04 -14.38
N ALA A 112 0.30 -35.33 -14.09
CA ALA A 112 -0.84 -36.08 -13.62
C ALA A 112 -0.64 -36.40 -12.14
N LEU A 113 -1.43 -35.81 -11.25
CA LEU A 113 -1.38 -36.06 -9.81
C LEU A 113 -2.36 -37.17 -9.44
N GLN A 114 -1.92 -38.15 -8.64
CA GLN A 114 -2.70 -39.28 -8.19
C GLN A 114 -3.15 -39.08 -6.75
N PHE A 115 -4.41 -39.40 -6.48
CA PHE A 115 -5.04 -39.26 -5.16
C PHE A 115 -5.80 -40.52 -4.80
N GLU A 116 -6.12 -40.67 -3.52
CA GLU A 116 -7.11 -41.66 -3.09
C GLU A 116 -8.41 -41.55 -3.91
N PRO A 117 -9.14 -42.66 -4.15
CA PRO A 117 -10.27 -42.68 -5.07
C PRO A 117 -11.47 -41.86 -4.55
N LEU A 118 -11.89 -40.86 -5.32
CA LEU A 118 -13.15 -40.16 -5.09
C LEU A 118 -14.35 -41.07 -5.40
N PRO A 119 -15.48 -40.94 -4.68
CA PRO A 119 -16.72 -41.64 -5.01
C PRO A 119 -17.15 -41.35 -6.46
N ALA A 120 -17.56 -42.43 -7.22
CA ALA A 120 -17.97 -42.30 -8.62
C ALA A 120 -19.13 -41.31 -8.86
N LYS A 121 -19.97 -41.06 -7.84
CA LYS A 121 -21.08 -40.10 -7.86
C LYS A 121 -20.67 -38.63 -7.56
N THR A 122 -19.38 -38.37 -7.31
CA THR A 122 -18.89 -37.03 -7.07
C THR A 122 -19.23 -36.11 -8.23
N LYS A 123 -19.74 -34.94 -7.93
CA LYS A 123 -20.12 -33.91 -8.90
C LYS A 123 -19.21 -32.65 -8.84
N THR A 124 -18.60 -32.41 -7.69
CA THR A 124 -17.68 -31.30 -7.48
C THR A 124 -16.72 -31.63 -6.32
N PHE A 125 -15.52 -31.10 -6.39
CA PHE A 125 -14.51 -31.20 -5.32
C PHE A 125 -13.46 -30.07 -5.48
N ASP A 126 -12.67 -29.85 -4.45
CA ASP A 126 -11.52 -28.94 -4.46
C ASP A 126 -10.21 -29.72 -4.49
N PHE A 127 -9.19 -29.19 -5.15
CA PHE A 127 -7.80 -29.58 -4.96
C PHE A 127 -7.09 -28.51 -4.16
N ILE A 128 -6.43 -28.89 -3.07
CA ILE A 128 -5.72 -27.99 -2.16
C ILE A 128 -4.33 -28.56 -1.86
N GLU A 129 -3.29 -27.74 -2.03
CA GLU A 129 -1.90 -28.18 -1.84
C GLU A 129 -1.55 -28.51 -0.38
N GLY A 130 -2.25 -27.93 0.59
CA GLY A 130 -1.97 -28.16 2.01
C GLY A 130 -2.77 -27.22 2.90
N TYR A 131 -2.36 -27.12 4.17
CA TYR A 131 -3.09 -26.36 5.18
C TYR A 131 -2.53 -24.94 5.40
N GLU A 132 -1.50 -24.55 4.67
CA GLU A 132 -0.87 -23.22 4.81
C GLU A 132 -1.73 -22.13 4.18
N GLU A 133 -1.62 -20.91 4.71
CA GLU A 133 -2.39 -19.75 4.25
C GLU A 133 -2.15 -19.41 2.77
N ARG A 134 -0.97 -19.74 2.25
CA ARG A 134 -0.56 -19.50 0.85
C ARG A 134 -0.61 -20.74 -0.03
N ALA A 135 -1.21 -21.81 0.45
CA ALA A 135 -1.41 -23.01 -0.36
C ALA A 135 -2.20 -22.67 -1.63
N PHE A 136 -1.73 -23.13 -2.76
CA PHE A 136 -2.51 -22.99 -3.98
C PHE A 136 -3.67 -23.99 -3.99
N GLY A 137 -4.74 -23.64 -4.69
CA GLY A 137 -5.96 -24.42 -4.76
C GLY A 137 -6.69 -24.22 -6.07
N LEU A 138 -7.21 -25.30 -6.59
CA LEU A 138 -8.18 -25.35 -7.68
C LEU A 138 -9.50 -25.75 -7.07
N LEU A 139 -10.46 -24.85 -7.08
CA LEU A 139 -11.67 -24.91 -6.26
C LEU A 139 -12.89 -25.18 -7.15
N ASP A 140 -13.94 -25.76 -6.57
CA ASP A 140 -15.18 -26.05 -7.28
C ASP A 140 -14.94 -26.80 -8.62
N ILE A 141 -14.00 -27.76 -8.65
CA ILE A 141 -13.77 -28.59 -9.83
C ILE A 141 -15.03 -29.40 -10.09
N THR A 142 -15.75 -29.08 -11.18
CA THR A 142 -17.15 -29.51 -11.39
C THR A 142 -17.30 -30.30 -12.69
N ASP A 143 -18.11 -31.36 -12.61
CA ASP A 143 -18.50 -32.23 -13.74
C ASP A 143 -19.01 -31.37 -14.92
N PRO A 144 -18.35 -31.41 -16.10
CA PRO A 144 -18.78 -30.66 -17.29
C PRO A 144 -20.23 -30.90 -17.71
N ALA A 145 -20.83 -32.04 -17.31
CA ALA A 145 -22.23 -32.31 -17.58
C ALA A 145 -23.22 -31.46 -16.77
N ILE A 146 -22.75 -30.76 -15.73
CA ILE A 146 -23.61 -29.91 -14.93
C ILE A 146 -23.82 -28.56 -15.64
N ILE A 147 -25.09 -28.20 -15.85
CA ILE A 147 -25.48 -27.00 -16.61
C ILE A 147 -24.94 -25.68 -16.00
N LEU A 148 -24.92 -25.59 -14.66
CA LEU A 148 -24.37 -24.45 -13.90
C LEU A 148 -23.03 -24.87 -13.26
N SER A 149 -22.10 -25.35 -14.07
CA SER A 149 -20.79 -25.84 -13.59
C SER A 149 -19.86 -24.71 -13.11
N SER A 150 -20.09 -23.46 -13.51
CA SER A 150 -19.43 -22.26 -12.94
C SER A 150 -20.47 -21.28 -12.41
N PRO A 151 -20.19 -20.57 -11.31
CA PRO A 151 -21.14 -19.62 -10.76
C PRO A 151 -21.26 -18.33 -11.58
N ASN A 152 -20.25 -17.96 -12.36
CA ASN A 152 -20.11 -16.62 -12.93
C ASN A 152 -20.59 -16.54 -14.39
N TRP A 153 -21.45 -15.54 -14.68
CA TRP A 153 -22.07 -15.31 -15.98
C TRP A 153 -21.91 -13.86 -16.41
N ARG A 154 -21.35 -13.63 -17.60
CA ARG A 154 -21.13 -12.32 -18.20
C ARG A 154 -21.99 -12.10 -19.44
N ASN A 155 -22.33 -10.85 -19.71
CA ASN A 155 -23.00 -10.45 -20.94
C ASN A 155 -22.07 -10.65 -22.14
N THR A 156 -22.54 -11.34 -23.18
CA THR A 156 -21.73 -11.65 -24.36
C THR A 156 -21.46 -10.43 -25.24
N ALA A 157 -22.30 -9.40 -25.15
CA ALA A 157 -22.15 -8.17 -25.94
C ALA A 157 -21.25 -7.13 -25.24
N THR A 158 -21.33 -7.00 -23.90
CA THR A 158 -20.59 -5.96 -23.16
C THR A 158 -19.39 -6.49 -22.39
N GLY A 159 -19.36 -7.77 -22.04
CA GLY A 159 -18.35 -8.39 -21.21
C GLY A 159 -18.56 -8.19 -19.70
N ASP A 160 -19.61 -7.45 -19.30
CA ASP A 160 -19.89 -7.20 -17.88
C ASP A 160 -20.28 -8.48 -17.15
N TRP A 161 -19.80 -8.62 -15.94
CA TRP A 161 -20.30 -9.64 -15.03
C TRP A 161 -21.71 -9.26 -14.57
N ILE A 162 -22.69 -10.07 -14.95
CA ILE A 162 -24.11 -9.81 -14.71
C ILE A 162 -24.66 -10.63 -13.56
N LEU A 163 -24.19 -11.88 -13.40
CA LEU A 163 -24.84 -12.84 -12.51
C LEU A 163 -23.80 -13.76 -11.87
N GLY A 164 -23.86 -13.87 -10.54
CA GLY A 164 -23.16 -14.88 -9.77
C GLY A 164 -24.17 -15.84 -9.14
N LEU A 165 -24.07 -17.15 -9.44
CA LEU A 165 -24.95 -18.19 -8.91
C LEU A 165 -24.16 -19.18 -8.05
N TYR A 166 -23.69 -18.73 -6.90
CA TYR A 166 -22.90 -19.55 -5.95
C TYR A 166 -23.77 -20.60 -5.26
N ASN A 167 -23.15 -21.47 -4.45
CA ASN A 167 -23.89 -22.51 -3.76
C ASN A 167 -24.79 -21.96 -2.64
N ASP A 168 -24.31 -20.96 -1.94
CA ASP A 168 -24.90 -20.34 -0.75
C ASP A 168 -25.74 -19.10 -1.07
N VAL A 169 -25.29 -18.27 -2.03
CA VAL A 169 -25.92 -17.00 -2.40
C VAL A 169 -25.86 -16.77 -3.90
N ALA A 170 -26.67 -15.82 -4.37
CA ALA A 170 -26.51 -15.26 -5.71
C ALA A 170 -26.12 -13.79 -5.61
N VAL A 171 -25.43 -13.30 -6.66
CA VAL A 171 -25.12 -11.87 -6.84
C VAL A 171 -25.75 -11.42 -8.16
N TYR A 172 -26.58 -10.41 -8.09
CA TYR A 172 -27.25 -9.82 -9.26
C TYR A 172 -27.62 -8.37 -8.98
N ASP A 173 -27.47 -7.50 -9.96
CA ASP A 173 -27.78 -6.06 -9.85
C ASP A 173 -27.14 -5.40 -8.61
N SER A 174 -25.84 -5.65 -8.41
CA SER A 174 -25.05 -5.11 -7.30
C SER A 174 -25.61 -5.44 -5.90
N LYS A 175 -26.34 -6.54 -5.79
CA LYS A 175 -26.95 -7.05 -4.54
C LYS A 175 -26.65 -8.51 -4.34
N VAL A 176 -26.68 -8.92 -3.07
CA VAL A 176 -26.61 -10.33 -2.65
C VAL A 176 -28.00 -10.85 -2.36
N TRP A 177 -28.34 -11.99 -2.95
CA TRP A 177 -29.64 -12.61 -2.91
C TRP A 177 -29.57 -14.00 -2.26
N LYS A 178 -30.66 -14.41 -1.60
CA LYS A 178 -30.89 -15.79 -1.18
C LYS A 178 -31.64 -16.54 -2.29
N TYR A 179 -31.52 -17.87 -2.30
CA TYR A 179 -32.32 -18.71 -3.16
C TYR A 179 -33.67 -19.06 -2.53
N ALA A 180 -34.76 -18.67 -3.17
CA ALA A 180 -36.07 -19.23 -2.91
C ALA A 180 -36.24 -20.55 -3.69
N GLN A 181 -35.66 -20.66 -4.90
CA GLN A 181 -35.60 -21.87 -5.72
C GLN A 181 -34.32 -21.91 -6.57
N LYS A 182 -33.68 -23.07 -6.67
CA LYS A 182 -32.52 -23.26 -7.57
C LYS A 182 -32.62 -24.59 -8.26
N THR A 183 -32.78 -24.59 -9.59
CA THR A 183 -32.77 -25.76 -10.47
C THR A 183 -31.97 -25.43 -11.74
N ASP A 184 -31.64 -26.44 -12.55
CA ASP A 184 -30.92 -26.24 -13.82
C ASP A 184 -31.70 -25.43 -14.88
N LYS A 185 -33.00 -25.22 -14.69
CA LYS A 185 -33.86 -24.50 -15.64
C LYS A 185 -34.41 -23.19 -15.10
N LYS A 186 -34.48 -23.05 -13.78
CA LYS A 186 -35.09 -21.91 -13.14
C LYS A 186 -34.43 -21.64 -11.78
N VAL A 187 -34.10 -20.34 -11.58
CA VAL A 187 -33.65 -19.81 -10.28
C VAL A 187 -34.62 -18.73 -9.85
N VAL A 188 -34.99 -18.70 -8.59
CA VAL A 188 -35.76 -17.62 -7.99
C VAL A 188 -34.94 -17.08 -6.85
N LEU A 189 -34.53 -15.82 -6.94
CA LEU A 189 -33.77 -15.09 -5.95
C LEU A 189 -34.71 -14.25 -5.09
N THR A 190 -34.41 -14.08 -3.81
CA THR A 190 -35.18 -13.23 -2.90
C THR A 190 -34.27 -12.49 -1.93
N ASP A 191 -34.61 -11.25 -1.59
CA ASP A 191 -34.02 -10.47 -0.49
C ASP A 191 -35.00 -10.35 0.71
N GLY A 192 -36.14 -11.04 0.65
CA GLY A 192 -37.21 -10.98 1.62
C GLY A 192 -38.29 -9.93 1.34
N LYS A 193 -38.06 -9.02 0.37
CA LYS A 193 -39.01 -7.98 -0.05
C LYS A 193 -39.44 -8.17 -1.49
N GLU A 194 -38.51 -8.50 -2.37
CA GLU A 194 -38.74 -8.73 -3.80
C GLU A 194 -38.20 -10.07 -4.24
N ASN A 195 -38.68 -10.55 -5.39
CA ASN A 195 -38.23 -11.80 -6.00
C ASN A 195 -37.79 -11.54 -7.44
N ILE A 196 -36.66 -12.12 -7.82
CA ILE A 196 -36.11 -12.11 -9.17
C ILE A 196 -36.26 -13.52 -9.77
N THR A 197 -36.99 -13.67 -10.84
CA THR A 197 -37.12 -14.95 -11.53
C THR A 197 -36.19 -15.02 -12.72
N ILE A 198 -35.34 -16.05 -12.74
CA ILE A 198 -34.36 -16.32 -13.79
C ILE A 198 -34.67 -17.65 -14.41
N THR A 199 -34.96 -17.65 -15.72
CA THR A 199 -35.12 -18.87 -16.52
C THR A 199 -33.87 -19.09 -17.35
N ILE A 200 -33.32 -20.32 -17.36
CA ILE A 200 -32.08 -20.70 -18.00
C ILE A 200 -32.37 -21.47 -19.27
N GLY A 201 -31.97 -20.90 -20.40
CA GLY A 201 -32.11 -21.47 -21.72
C GLY A 201 -31.09 -22.58 -22.02
N LYS A 202 -31.25 -23.19 -23.19
CA LYS A 202 -30.29 -24.18 -23.70
C LYS A 202 -28.98 -23.50 -24.09
N GLU A 203 -27.89 -24.26 -23.97
CA GLU A 203 -26.60 -23.83 -24.49
C GLU A 203 -26.58 -23.82 -26.01
N LYS A 204 -25.94 -22.80 -26.58
CA LYS A 204 -25.63 -22.68 -27.99
C LYS A 204 -24.30 -21.97 -28.16
N ASN A 205 -23.32 -22.63 -28.72
CA ASN A 205 -21.96 -22.09 -28.96
C ASN A 205 -21.26 -21.53 -27.66
N GLY A 206 -21.42 -22.19 -26.52
CA GLY A 206 -20.84 -21.75 -25.23
C GLY A 206 -21.63 -20.65 -24.51
N GLU A 207 -22.76 -20.23 -25.09
CA GLU A 207 -23.59 -19.17 -24.51
C GLU A 207 -24.97 -19.74 -24.14
N ARG A 208 -25.64 -19.09 -23.18
CA ARG A 208 -27.02 -19.40 -22.79
C ARG A 208 -27.87 -18.15 -22.82
N GLU A 209 -29.13 -18.30 -23.28
CA GLU A 209 -30.14 -17.28 -23.09
C GLU A 209 -30.68 -17.35 -21.66
N PHE A 210 -30.55 -16.30 -20.90
CA PHE A 210 -31.18 -16.12 -19.60
C PHE A 210 -32.39 -15.18 -19.77
N THR A 211 -33.52 -15.53 -19.20
CA THR A 211 -34.65 -14.60 -19.09
C THR A 211 -34.75 -14.16 -17.64
N ILE A 212 -34.38 -12.91 -17.33
CA ILE A 212 -34.38 -12.33 -15.99
C ILE A 212 -35.55 -11.36 -15.89
N ASN A 213 -36.53 -11.64 -15.02
CA ASN A 213 -37.77 -10.88 -14.92
C ASN A 213 -38.42 -10.56 -16.28
N GLY A 214 -38.48 -11.57 -17.16
CA GLY A 214 -39.06 -11.44 -18.51
C GLY A 214 -38.15 -10.83 -19.58
N LYS A 215 -36.96 -10.29 -19.22
CA LYS A 215 -36.01 -9.75 -20.20
C LYS A 215 -34.98 -10.82 -20.59
N LYS A 216 -34.81 -11.04 -21.90
CA LYS A 216 -33.82 -11.97 -22.44
C LYS A 216 -32.42 -11.37 -22.49
N GLN A 217 -31.41 -12.13 -22.10
CA GLN A 217 -30.00 -11.79 -22.19
C GLN A 217 -29.18 -13.00 -22.61
N ALA A 218 -28.25 -12.84 -23.53
CA ALA A 218 -27.25 -13.83 -23.85
C ALA A 218 -26.08 -13.70 -22.84
N LEU A 219 -25.87 -14.76 -22.06
CA LEU A 219 -24.78 -14.81 -21.09
C LEU A 219 -23.85 -15.98 -21.39
N ALA A 220 -22.55 -15.72 -21.27
CA ALA A 220 -21.53 -16.76 -21.31
C ALA A 220 -21.02 -17.03 -19.90
N MET A 221 -20.83 -18.32 -19.61
CA MET A 221 -20.16 -18.76 -18.40
C MET A 221 -18.68 -18.39 -18.46
N PHE A 222 -18.12 -17.98 -17.34
CA PHE A 222 -16.69 -17.71 -17.22
C PHE A 222 -16.16 -18.10 -15.83
N ARG A 223 -14.87 -18.24 -15.74
CA ARG A 223 -14.12 -18.35 -14.48
C ARG A 223 -13.58 -16.99 -14.05
N SER A 224 -13.48 -16.70 -12.77
CA SER A 224 -12.96 -15.43 -12.27
C SER A 224 -11.54 -15.15 -12.78
N GLN A 225 -10.72 -16.18 -13.01
CA GLN A 225 -9.37 -16.02 -13.56
C GLN A 225 -9.31 -15.77 -15.06
N THR A 226 -10.41 -16.00 -15.81
CA THR A 226 -10.45 -15.75 -17.27
C THR A 226 -10.91 -14.34 -17.64
N LEU A 227 -11.14 -13.48 -16.65
CA LEU A 227 -11.29 -12.08 -16.89
C LEU A 227 -9.94 -11.51 -17.36
N PRO A 228 -9.92 -10.54 -18.25
CA PRO A 228 -11.02 -9.84 -18.87
C PRO A 228 -11.55 -10.53 -20.13
N TYR A 229 -12.67 -10.01 -20.64
CA TYR A 229 -13.29 -10.41 -21.92
C TYR A 229 -13.66 -9.16 -22.72
N TYR A 230 -13.19 -9.10 -23.96
CA TYR A 230 -13.29 -7.90 -24.81
C TYR A 230 -14.17 -8.16 -26.04
N PRO A 231 -15.52 -8.26 -25.88
CA PRO A 231 -16.41 -8.60 -27.01
C PRO A 231 -16.52 -7.49 -28.04
N THR A 232 -16.44 -6.23 -27.59
CA THR A 232 -16.58 -5.03 -28.41
C THR A 232 -15.52 -3.99 -28.01
N PRO A 233 -15.09 -3.11 -28.95
CA PRO A 233 -14.22 -1.99 -28.61
C PRO A 233 -14.86 -1.05 -27.58
N ASP A 234 -14.05 -0.58 -26.61
CA ASP A 234 -14.41 0.52 -25.71
C ASP A 234 -13.43 1.68 -25.91
N THR A 235 -13.89 2.71 -26.59
CA THR A 235 -13.11 3.93 -26.91
C THR A 235 -13.37 5.06 -25.93
N THR A 236 -14.10 4.80 -24.84
CA THR A 236 -14.42 5.80 -23.81
C THR A 236 -13.13 6.37 -23.20
N SER A 237 -13.11 7.67 -22.97
CA SER A 237 -12.02 8.36 -22.26
C SER A 237 -12.43 8.64 -20.82
N PHE A 238 -11.43 8.83 -19.94
CA PHE A 238 -11.70 9.31 -18.58
C PHE A 238 -12.20 10.75 -18.58
N SER A 239 -13.02 11.10 -17.57
CA SER A 239 -13.29 12.50 -17.25
C SER A 239 -12.06 13.14 -16.64
N THR A 240 -11.66 14.29 -17.14
CA THR A 240 -10.57 15.11 -16.59
C THR A 240 -11.09 16.19 -15.63
N GLU A 241 -12.38 16.20 -15.33
CA GLU A 241 -13.00 17.18 -14.44
C GLU A 241 -12.45 17.04 -13.02
N ILE A 242 -11.97 18.15 -12.47
CA ILE A 242 -11.58 18.27 -11.07
C ILE A 242 -12.82 18.69 -10.29
N LYS A 243 -13.38 17.76 -9.53
CA LYS A 243 -14.63 17.98 -8.78
C LYS A 243 -14.67 17.10 -7.53
N GLU A 244 -14.94 17.71 -6.39
CA GLU A 244 -15.14 16.97 -5.15
C GLU A 244 -16.47 16.21 -5.18
N GLY A 245 -16.45 14.97 -4.67
CA GLY A 245 -17.65 14.15 -4.52
C GLY A 245 -17.32 12.83 -3.86
N GLU A 246 -18.33 12.06 -3.50
CA GLU A 246 -18.16 10.76 -2.85
C GLU A 246 -18.49 9.62 -3.82
N ALA A 247 -17.58 8.68 -4.03
CA ALA A 247 -17.93 7.38 -4.60
C ALA A 247 -18.50 6.46 -3.51
N ILE A 248 -19.50 5.66 -3.85
CA ILE A 248 -20.07 4.67 -2.94
C ILE A 248 -19.62 3.30 -3.38
N LEU A 249 -18.84 2.62 -2.52
CA LEU A 249 -18.45 1.24 -2.72
C LEU A 249 -19.21 0.35 -1.73
N THR A 250 -20.12 -0.46 -2.25
CA THR A 250 -20.77 -1.54 -1.52
C THR A 250 -20.12 -2.86 -1.84
N GLY A 251 -20.26 -3.86 -1.00
CA GLY A 251 -19.72 -5.16 -1.34
C GLY A 251 -20.14 -6.29 -0.42
N TYR A 252 -19.66 -7.46 -0.80
CA TYR A 252 -19.89 -8.70 -0.08
C TYR A 252 -18.61 -9.52 -0.01
N VAL A 253 -18.22 -9.91 1.19
CA VAL A 253 -17.09 -10.82 1.43
C VAL A 253 -17.65 -12.23 1.65
N ARG A 254 -17.29 -13.14 0.78
CA ARG A 254 -17.76 -14.52 0.78
C ARG A 254 -16.72 -15.44 1.44
N ASN A 255 -17.18 -16.58 1.97
CA ASN A 255 -16.33 -17.61 2.59
C ASN A 255 -15.53 -17.12 3.80
N ILE A 256 -16.16 -16.26 4.62
CA ILE A 256 -15.58 -15.77 5.88
C ILE A 256 -15.60 -16.92 6.88
N THR A 257 -14.47 -17.13 7.58
CA THR A 257 -14.34 -18.08 8.68
C THR A 257 -14.26 -17.36 10.03
N PRO A 258 -14.54 -18.03 11.18
CA PRO A 258 -14.31 -17.43 12.50
C PRO A 258 -12.89 -16.92 12.71
N GLN A 259 -11.88 -17.56 12.13
CA GLN A 259 -10.49 -17.10 12.19
C GLN A 259 -10.29 -15.74 11.52
N HIS A 260 -10.95 -15.50 10.38
CA HIS A 260 -10.91 -14.20 9.71
C HIS A 260 -11.51 -13.09 10.58
N ILE A 261 -12.63 -13.37 11.26
CA ILE A 261 -13.30 -12.43 12.17
C ILE A 261 -12.41 -12.12 13.37
N ASN A 262 -11.81 -13.16 13.99
CA ASN A 262 -10.90 -13.00 15.13
C ASN A 262 -9.65 -12.19 14.78
N ARG A 263 -9.22 -12.15 13.51
CA ARG A 263 -8.13 -11.33 12.99
C ARG A 263 -8.57 -9.95 12.52
N ASN A 264 -9.75 -9.48 12.93
CA ASN A 264 -10.28 -8.16 12.60
C ASN A 264 -10.40 -7.90 11.08
N LEU A 265 -11.06 -8.83 10.37
CA LEU A 265 -11.31 -8.69 8.93
C LEU A 265 -12.10 -7.39 8.64
N ARG A 266 -11.55 -6.57 7.74
CA ARG A 266 -12.11 -5.26 7.36
C ARG A 266 -11.80 -4.93 5.92
N ILE A 267 -12.48 -3.93 5.40
CA ILE A 267 -12.13 -3.29 4.12
C ILE A 267 -11.32 -2.04 4.42
N GLU A 268 -10.16 -1.94 3.78
CA GLU A 268 -9.28 -0.79 3.80
C GLU A 268 -9.16 -0.23 2.38
N ILE A 269 -9.37 1.06 2.26
CA ILE A 269 -9.28 1.81 1.01
C ILE A 269 -8.07 2.72 1.10
N ARG A 270 -7.29 2.79 0.01
CA ARG A 270 -6.20 3.76 -0.13
C ARG A 270 -6.36 4.50 -1.45
N THR A 271 -6.22 5.81 -1.41
CA THR A 271 -6.28 6.67 -2.60
C THR A 271 -5.32 7.85 -2.45
N PRO A 272 -4.65 8.31 -3.54
CA PRO A 272 -3.76 9.46 -3.46
C PRO A 272 -4.55 10.75 -3.25
N ASN A 273 -3.96 11.70 -2.53
CA ASN A 273 -4.47 13.07 -2.42
C ASN A 273 -3.47 14.07 -3.01
N VAL A 274 -3.75 14.56 -4.19
CA VAL A 274 -2.84 15.44 -4.94
C VAL A 274 -2.64 16.79 -4.28
N VAL A 275 -3.64 17.30 -3.56
CA VAL A 275 -3.59 18.61 -2.87
C VAL A 275 -2.65 18.55 -1.66
N LYS A 276 -2.72 17.44 -0.90
CA LYS A 276 -1.85 17.22 0.25
C LYS A 276 -0.50 16.61 -0.11
N GLY A 277 -0.36 16.08 -1.32
CA GLY A 277 0.83 15.34 -1.71
C GLY A 277 0.94 13.94 -1.08
N ASP A 278 -0.14 13.45 -0.48
CA ASP A 278 -0.20 12.13 0.12
C ASP A 278 -0.36 11.04 -0.94
N MET A 279 0.47 10.00 -0.86
CA MET A 279 0.37 8.84 -1.74
C MET A 279 -0.84 7.96 -1.41
N ALA A 280 -1.30 7.98 -0.15
CA ALA A 280 -2.35 7.11 0.32
C ALA A 280 -3.12 7.71 1.50
N GLU A 281 -4.24 8.36 1.24
CA GLU A 281 -5.26 8.56 2.28
C GLU A 281 -5.95 7.23 2.55
N GLU A 282 -6.11 6.86 3.82
CA GLU A 282 -6.67 5.58 4.23
C GLU A 282 -8.09 5.77 4.80
N PHE A 283 -9.02 4.97 4.29
CA PHE A 283 -10.39 4.85 4.80
C PHE A 283 -10.66 3.39 5.15
N THR A 284 -11.41 3.15 6.22
CA THR A 284 -11.72 1.78 6.65
C THR A 284 -13.19 1.62 6.98
N THR A 285 -13.75 0.44 6.70
CA THR A 285 -15.07 0.04 7.16
C THR A 285 -15.07 -1.41 7.64
N THR A 286 -15.95 -1.72 8.55
CA THR A 286 -16.16 -3.07 9.06
C THR A 286 -17.06 -3.87 8.12
N ILE A 287 -16.96 -5.19 8.21
CA ILE A 287 -17.81 -6.14 7.51
C ILE A 287 -18.85 -6.65 8.51
N ASP A 288 -20.12 -6.62 8.15
CA ASP A 288 -21.19 -7.09 9.03
C ASP A 288 -21.21 -8.63 9.16
N SER A 289 -22.05 -9.15 10.05
CA SER A 289 -22.20 -10.61 10.28
C SER A 289 -22.71 -11.39 9.08
N LEU A 290 -23.22 -10.70 8.07
CA LEU A 290 -23.69 -11.29 6.80
C LEU A 290 -22.64 -11.19 5.69
N GLY A 291 -21.45 -10.64 5.96
CA GLY A 291 -20.40 -10.44 4.97
C GLY A 291 -20.53 -9.15 4.16
N LYS A 292 -21.48 -8.26 4.47
CA LYS A 292 -21.72 -7.03 3.71
C LYS A 292 -20.95 -5.84 4.28
N PHE A 293 -20.64 -4.89 3.41
CA PHE A 293 -20.06 -3.61 3.79
C PHE A 293 -20.49 -2.49 2.85
N GLU A 294 -20.35 -1.27 3.31
CA GLU A 294 -20.48 -0.03 2.55
C GLU A 294 -19.43 0.96 3.02
N ILE A 295 -18.84 1.68 2.07
CA ILE A 295 -17.92 2.77 2.37
C ILE A 295 -18.12 3.89 1.36
N LYS A 296 -18.08 5.13 1.85
CA LYS A 296 -18.05 6.36 1.05
C LYS A 296 -16.61 6.84 0.96
N ILE A 297 -16.16 7.10 -0.26
CA ILE A 297 -14.79 7.45 -0.57
C ILE A 297 -14.78 8.87 -1.16
N PRO A 298 -14.25 9.86 -0.44
CA PRO A 298 -14.13 11.22 -0.98
C PRO A 298 -13.09 11.24 -2.11
N LEU A 299 -13.44 11.83 -3.24
CA LEU A 299 -12.63 11.91 -4.44
C LEU A 299 -12.59 13.36 -4.95
N LEU A 300 -11.49 13.74 -5.62
CA LEU A 300 -11.28 15.05 -6.26
C LEU A 300 -11.42 14.99 -7.78
N GLY A 301 -11.99 13.94 -8.30
CA GLY A 301 -12.15 13.63 -9.71
C GLY A 301 -12.02 12.14 -9.95
N THR A 302 -11.85 11.74 -11.19
CA THR A 302 -11.54 10.35 -11.55
C THR A 302 -10.13 10.02 -11.04
N GLN A 303 -10.03 9.04 -10.14
CA GLN A 303 -8.74 8.68 -9.53
C GLN A 303 -8.62 7.19 -9.21
N VAL A 304 -7.38 6.73 -9.07
CA VAL A 304 -7.08 5.37 -8.66
C VAL A 304 -7.44 5.17 -7.19
N VAL A 305 -7.98 3.99 -6.91
CA VAL A 305 -8.37 3.57 -5.56
C VAL A 305 -7.94 2.12 -5.36
N HIS A 306 -7.21 1.87 -4.29
CA HIS A 306 -6.82 0.51 -3.90
C HIS A 306 -7.80 -0.01 -2.84
N VAL A 307 -8.35 -1.18 -3.09
CA VAL A 307 -9.27 -1.87 -2.18
C VAL A 307 -8.58 -3.09 -1.61
N PHE A 308 -8.52 -3.19 -0.29
CA PHE A 308 -7.95 -4.33 0.41
C PHE A 308 -8.99 -4.97 1.33
N CYS A 309 -9.16 -6.28 1.21
CA CYS A 309 -9.79 -7.10 2.23
C CYS A 309 -8.69 -7.56 3.21
N LYS A 310 -8.60 -6.94 4.37
CA LYS A 310 -7.43 -7.00 5.26
C LYS A 310 -7.82 -7.51 6.64
N TYR A 311 -7.00 -8.36 7.23
CA TYR A 311 -7.28 -8.92 8.54
C TYR A 311 -6.25 -8.61 9.63
N ASP A 312 -5.06 -8.09 9.28
CA ASP A 312 -4.10 -7.53 10.23
C ASP A 312 -3.36 -6.34 9.60
N GLN A 313 -2.32 -5.81 10.22
CA GLN A 313 -1.63 -4.64 9.70
C GLN A 313 -0.80 -4.94 8.44
N SER A 314 -0.28 -6.15 8.32
CA SER A 314 0.66 -6.54 7.26
C SER A 314 0.07 -7.47 6.20
N SER A 315 -1.07 -8.14 6.50
CA SER A 315 -1.62 -9.18 5.65
C SER A 315 -3.01 -8.82 5.11
N TYR A 316 -3.23 -9.11 3.85
CA TYR A 316 -4.53 -8.99 3.19
C TYR A 316 -4.93 -10.29 2.52
N ALA A 317 -6.23 -10.56 2.52
CA ALA A 317 -6.79 -11.76 1.90
C ALA A 317 -7.01 -11.58 0.40
N ALA A 318 -7.48 -10.40 -0.01
CA ALA A 318 -7.70 -10.04 -1.40
C ALA A 318 -7.46 -8.55 -1.60
N SER A 319 -7.09 -8.15 -2.81
CA SER A 319 -6.89 -6.75 -3.17
C SER A 319 -7.29 -6.49 -4.62
N ALA A 320 -7.70 -5.25 -4.90
CA ALA A 320 -7.99 -4.76 -6.23
C ALA A 320 -7.48 -3.33 -6.38
N ASN A 321 -6.92 -3.04 -7.56
CA ASN A 321 -6.72 -1.68 -8.03
C ASN A 321 -7.94 -1.32 -8.89
N THR A 322 -8.54 -0.18 -8.63
CA THR A 322 -9.75 0.28 -9.31
C THR A 322 -9.66 1.76 -9.62
N ILE A 323 -10.47 2.26 -10.52
CA ILE A 323 -10.54 3.68 -10.87
C ILE A 323 -11.98 4.12 -10.64
N LEU A 324 -12.17 5.00 -9.66
CA LEU A 324 -13.49 5.47 -9.28
C LEU A 324 -13.68 6.93 -9.67
N THR A 325 -14.96 7.31 -9.87
CA THR A 325 -15.37 8.68 -10.17
C THR A 325 -16.26 9.22 -9.07
N PRO A 326 -16.27 10.54 -8.80
CA PRO A 326 -17.23 11.16 -7.88
C PRO A 326 -18.67 10.79 -8.24
N ASN A 327 -19.46 10.46 -7.21
CA ASN A 327 -20.86 10.04 -7.29
C ASN A 327 -21.09 8.67 -7.97
N GLY A 328 -20.03 7.94 -8.37
CA GLY A 328 -20.14 6.58 -8.90
C GLY A 328 -20.58 5.59 -7.83
N LYS A 329 -21.28 4.52 -8.27
CA LYS A 329 -21.79 3.45 -7.42
C LYS A 329 -21.21 2.12 -7.87
N TYR A 330 -20.45 1.52 -7.01
CA TYR A 330 -19.69 0.31 -7.30
C TYR A 330 -20.07 -0.80 -6.34
N PHE A 331 -20.06 -2.02 -6.83
CA PHE A 331 -20.22 -3.21 -5.99
C PHE A 331 -19.04 -4.13 -6.21
N ILE A 332 -18.50 -4.67 -5.12
CA ILE A 332 -17.38 -5.62 -5.14
C ILE A 332 -17.74 -6.92 -4.42
N LEU A 333 -17.49 -8.04 -5.07
CA LEU A 333 -17.45 -9.35 -4.44
C LEU A 333 -16.00 -9.69 -4.12
N ALA A 334 -15.67 -9.91 -2.83
CA ALA A 334 -14.40 -10.48 -2.42
C ALA A 334 -14.61 -11.92 -1.95
N ASP A 335 -13.86 -12.87 -2.49
CA ASP A 335 -13.97 -14.27 -2.10
C ASP A 335 -12.71 -14.72 -1.35
N MET A 336 -12.89 -15.16 -0.09
CA MET A 336 -11.79 -15.53 0.80
C MET A 336 -11.12 -16.85 0.38
N ASN A 337 -11.82 -17.72 -0.35
CA ASN A 337 -11.25 -18.99 -0.84
C ASN A 337 -10.38 -18.74 -2.08
N THR A 338 -10.90 -18.04 -3.09
CA THR A 338 -10.14 -17.69 -4.29
C THR A 338 -9.16 -16.55 -4.08
N LYS A 339 -9.35 -15.74 -3.02
CA LYS A 339 -8.59 -14.53 -2.74
C LYS A 339 -8.65 -13.52 -3.89
N ARG A 340 -9.76 -13.49 -4.60
CA ARG A 340 -10.05 -12.64 -5.75
C ARG A 340 -11.21 -11.73 -5.48
N MET A 341 -11.25 -10.66 -6.26
CA MET A 341 -12.35 -9.70 -6.26
C MET A 341 -12.94 -9.61 -7.67
N MET A 342 -14.23 -9.26 -7.75
CA MET A 342 -14.95 -8.99 -9.00
C MET A 342 -15.90 -7.82 -8.81
N PHE A 343 -16.15 -7.04 -9.87
CA PHE A 343 -16.97 -5.83 -9.81
C PHE A 343 -18.26 -5.95 -10.61
N MET A 344 -19.34 -5.38 -10.03
CA MET A 344 -20.58 -4.98 -10.69
C MET A 344 -20.83 -3.48 -10.49
N GLY A 345 -21.83 -2.91 -11.17
CA GLY A 345 -22.18 -1.50 -11.06
C GLY A 345 -21.49 -0.65 -12.11
N ASP A 346 -21.21 0.60 -11.76
CA ASP A 346 -20.63 1.55 -12.69
C ASP A 346 -19.26 1.09 -13.19
N ASP A 347 -18.99 1.24 -14.48
CA ASP A 347 -17.73 0.87 -15.12
C ASP A 347 -17.24 -0.58 -14.81
N ALA A 348 -18.16 -1.52 -14.53
CA ALA A 348 -17.83 -2.89 -14.12
C ALA A 348 -16.85 -3.57 -15.07
N ARG A 349 -16.98 -3.35 -16.39
CA ARG A 349 -16.04 -3.86 -17.38
C ARG A 349 -14.62 -3.37 -17.14
N LEU A 350 -14.42 -2.05 -17.03
CA LEU A 350 -13.10 -1.47 -16.78
C LEU A 350 -12.51 -1.99 -15.46
N GLN A 351 -13.32 -2.03 -14.39
CA GLN A 351 -12.85 -2.52 -13.08
C GLN A 351 -12.38 -3.97 -13.15
N ASN A 352 -13.10 -4.83 -13.87
CA ASN A 352 -12.72 -6.22 -14.06
C ASN A 352 -11.52 -6.38 -15.02
N GLU A 353 -11.37 -5.50 -16.03
CA GLU A 353 -10.17 -5.44 -16.87
C GLU A 353 -8.92 -5.11 -16.04
N LEU A 354 -9.02 -4.17 -15.08
CA LEU A 354 -7.92 -3.81 -14.17
C LEU A 354 -7.49 -4.94 -13.23
N LEU A 355 -8.33 -5.94 -13.02
CA LEU A 355 -7.98 -7.14 -12.23
C LEU A 355 -7.14 -8.16 -13.01
N THR A 356 -6.97 -7.97 -14.32
CA THR A 356 -6.17 -8.90 -15.12
C THR A 356 -4.72 -8.93 -14.63
N ARG A 357 -4.19 -10.13 -14.48
CA ARG A 357 -2.80 -10.38 -14.15
C ARG A 357 -2.00 -10.91 -15.34
N GLU A 358 -2.61 -10.95 -16.52
CA GLU A 358 -1.88 -11.37 -17.70
C GLU A 358 -0.64 -10.50 -17.88
N THR A 359 0.48 -11.03 -17.44
CA THR A 359 1.83 -10.78 -17.92
C THR A 359 2.31 -9.35 -18.09
N LEU A 360 1.77 -8.43 -17.34
CA LEU A 360 2.34 -7.11 -17.23
C LEU A 360 3.34 -7.09 -16.04
N GLY A 361 4.10 -8.18 -15.89
CA GLY A 361 5.11 -8.33 -14.85
C GLY A 361 6.17 -7.25 -15.01
N VAL A 362 6.39 -6.46 -13.96
CA VAL A 362 7.43 -5.45 -13.92
C VAL A 362 8.70 -6.13 -13.44
N PRO A 363 9.77 -6.20 -14.24
CA PRO A 363 11.07 -6.60 -13.71
C PRO A 363 11.46 -5.65 -12.57
N TYR A 364 12.05 -6.19 -11.50
CA TYR A 364 12.53 -5.37 -10.41
C TYR A 364 13.76 -4.56 -10.85
N GLY A 365 13.69 -3.22 -10.72
CA GLY A 365 14.76 -2.33 -11.18
C GLY A 365 15.95 -2.19 -10.23
N GLY A 366 15.89 -2.80 -9.04
CA GLY A 366 16.93 -2.67 -8.04
C GLY A 366 16.74 -1.48 -7.10
N TRP A 367 17.49 -1.49 -6.01
CA TRP A 367 17.48 -0.49 -4.93
C TRP A 367 18.91 -0.21 -4.47
N ILE A 368 19.14 0.93 -3.86
CA ILE A 368 20.42 1.30 -3.25
C ILE A 368 20.21 1.47 -1.75
N ASP A 369 20.93 0.69 -0.95
CA ASP A 369 20.97 0.88 0.50
C ASP A 369 22.04 1.93 0.85
N GLY A 370 21.62 2.98 1.55
CA GLY A 370 22.47 4.08 2.00
C GLY A 370 22.92 4.99 0.87
N TYR A 371 24.11 5.61 1.05
CA TYR A 371 24.67 6.54 0.07
C TYR A 371 25.46 5.84 -1.03
N ALA A 372 25.40 6.40 -2.22
CA ALA A 372 26.06 5.89 -3.42
C ALA A 372 26.64 7.00 -4.29
N CYS A 373 27.68 6.68 -5.06
CA CYS A 373 28.21 7.58 -6.08
C CYS A 373 27.27 7.68 -7.31
N ASN A 374 27.46 8.73 -8.12
CA ASN A 374 26.63 8.98 -9.30
C ASN A 374 26.58 7.79 -10.26
N ASP A 375 27.71 7.10 -10.51
CA ASP A 375 27.74 5.94 -11.40
C ASP A 375 26.81 4.81 -10.94
N SER A 376 26.74 4.56 -9.63
CA SER A 376 25.83 3.58 -9.05
C SER A 376 24.36 4.02 -9.16
N ILE A 377 24.07 5.30 -8.94
CA ILE A 377 22.74 5.88 -9.12
C ILE A 377 22.32 5.77 -10.59
N LEU A 378 23.18 6.16 -11.54
CA LEU A 378 22.94 6.06 -12.98
C LEU A 378 22.69 4.60 -13.41
N LYS A 379 23.45 3.65 -12.87
CA LYS A 379 23.24 2.23 -13.16
C LYS A 379 21.84 1.77 -12.78
N ILE A 380 21.38 2.08 -11.58
CA ILE A 380 20.03 1.71 -11.12
C ILE A 380 18.95 2.48 -11.88
N ALA A 381 19.15 3.79 -12.14
CA ALA A 381 18.21 4.58 -12.94
C ALA A 381 18.03 3.99 -14.35
N ASN A 382 19.15 3.61 -15.02
CA ASN A 382 19.09 2.98 -16.35
C ASN A 382 18.39 1.61 -16.33
N MET A 383 18.45 0.86 -15.22
CA MET A 383 17.63 -0.36 -15.06
C MET A 383 16.15 -0.02 -15.02
N TRP A 384 15.73 1.03 -14.29
CA TRP A 384 14.34 1.48 -14.26
C TRP A 384 13.85 2.00 -15.61
N ILE A 385 14.70 2.72 -16.36
CA ILE A 385 14.41 3.18 -17.74
C ILE A 385 14.20 1.98 -18.67
N SER A 386 15.13 1.01 -18.66
CA SER A 386 15.01 -0.21 -19.45
C SER A 386 13.76 -1.01 -19.12
N ASN A 387 13.40 -1.11 -17.83
CA ASN A 387 12.19 -1.79 -17.40
C ASN A 387 10.94 -1.06 -17.88
N TYR A 388 10.94 0.28 -17.90
CA TYR A 388 9.85 1.06 -18.45
C TYR A 388 9.66 0.73 -19.95
N ASP A 389 10.74 0.70 -20.73
CA ASP A 389 10.68 0.38 -22.16
C ASP A 389 10.15 -1.04 -22.41
N ILE A 390 10.59 -2.01 -21.60
CA ILE A 390 10.08 -3.40 -21.66
C ILE A 390 8.57 -3.42 -21.34
N ASN A 391 8.14 -2.70 -20.31
CA ASN A 391 6.73 -2.64 -19.92
C ASN A 391 5.85 -2.00 -21.01
N VAL A 392 6.33 -0.93 -21.64
CA VAL A 392 5.61 -0.29 -22.76
C VAL A 392 5.50 -1.26 -23.94
N LYS A 393 6.57 -1.99 -24.26
CA LYS A 393 6.55 -3.02 -25.31
C LYS A 393 5.53 -4.11 -25.01
N GLN A 394 5.52 -4.65 -23.79
CA GLN A 394 4.57 -5.68 -23.37
C GLN A 394 3.12 -5.18 -23.45
N LEU A 395 2.86 -3.92 -23.06
CA LEU A 395 1.52 -3.33 -23.15
C LEU A 395 1.08 -3.15 -24.60
N ASN A 396 2.00 -2.77 -25.51
CA ASN A 396 1.71 -2.70 -26.95
C ASN A 396 1.38 -4.08 -27.52
N GLU A 397 2.13 -5.11 -27.15
CA GLU A 397 1.87 -6.51 -27.56
C GLU A 397 0.52 -7.01 -27.02
N TYR A 398 0.19 -6.65 -25.76
CA TYR A 398 -1.11 -6.97 -25.17
C TYR A 398 -2.24 -6.29 -25.93
N ALA A 399 -2.12 -4.99 -26.24
CA ALA A 399 -3.11 -4.25 -27.03
C ALA A 399 -3.31 -4.84 -28.43
N ALA A 400 -2.23 -5.26 -29.09
CA ALA A 400 -2.28 -5.91 -30.41
C ALA A 400 -2.99 -7.28 -30.34
N LYS A 401 -2.76 -8.05 -29.28
CA LYS A 401 -3.42 -9.35 -29.04
C LYS A 401 -4.89 -9.19 -28.65
N HIS A 402 -5.24 -8.08 -28.01
CA HIS A 402 -6.59 -7.77 -27.52
C HIS A 402 -7.09 -6.43 -28.10
N PRO A 403 -7.47 -6.38 -29.40
CA PRO A 403 -7.77 -5.11 -30.08
C PRO A 403 -9.01 -4.38 -29.52
N ASN A 404 -9.86 -5.09 -28.78
CA ASN A 404 -11.05 -4.53 -28.15
C ASN A 404 -10.87 -4.15 -26.68
N VAL A 405 -9.64 -4.25 -26.13
CA VAL A 405 -9.39 -3.80 -24.76
C VAL A 405 -9.77 -2.33 -24.60
N SER A 406 -10.30 -1.95 -23.43
CA SER A 406 -10.72 -0.56 -23.18
C SER A 406 -9.57 0.41 -23.36
N LYS A 407 -9.83 1.53 -24.07
CA LYS A 407 -8.88 2.63 -24.17
C LYS A 407 -8.44 3.10 -22.77
N ARG A 408 -9.38 3.20 -21.81
CA ARG A 408 -9.11 3.60 -20.42
C ARG A 408 -8.16 2.66 -19.72
N PHE A 409 -8.25 1.35 -19.95
CA PHE A 409 -7.31 0.38 -19.41
C PHE A 409 -5.88 0.65 -19.90
N LEU A 410 -5.71 0.87 -21.21
CA LEU A 410 -4.39 1.18 -21.79
C LEU A 410 -3.85 2.51 -21.28
N ASP A 411 -4.67 3.56 -21.30
CA ASP A 411 -4.31 4.90 -20.83
C ASP A 411 -3.80 4.84 -19.37
N PHE A 412 -4.55 4.16 -18.48
CA PHE A 412 -4.13 3.97 -17.09
C PHE A 412 -2.78 3.26 -16.99
N HIS A 413 -2.61 2.17 -17.71
CA HIS A 413 -1.40 1.37 -17.60
C HIS A 413 -0.18 2.09 -18.18
N TYR A 414 -0.32 2.89 -19.25
CA TYR A 414 0.78 3.72 -19.75
C TYR A 414 1.18 4.79 -18.74
N GLU A 415 0.22 5.53 -18.18
CA GLU A 415 0.49 6.57 -17.19
C GLU A 415 1.07 6.01 -15.90
N ASN A 416 0.49 4.92 -15.39
CA ASN A 416 0.95 4.30 -14.15
C ASN A 416 2.41 3.78 -14.25
N ARG A 417 2.79 3.24 -15.42
CA ARG A 417 4.18 2.80 -15.67
C ARG A 417 5.12 3.97 -15.83
N ARG A 418 4.70 4.99 -16.54
CA ARG A 418 5.49 6.19 -16.78
C ARG A 418 5.82 6.91 -15.48
N PHE A 419 4.81 7.23 -14.67
CA PHE A 419 5.02 7.88 -13.37
C PHE A 419 5.63 6.95 -12.32
N GLY A 420 5.41 5.65 -12.42
CA GLY A 420 6.09 4.66 -11.60
C GLY A 420 7.61 4.67 -11.83
N ALA A 421 8.06 4.65 -13.09
CA ALA A 421 9.47 4.78 -13.44
C ALA A 421 10.05 6.12 -12.99
N LEU A 422 9.35 7.23 -13.27
CA LEU A 422 9.75 8.58 -12.84
C LEU A 422 9.89 8.67 -11.32
N SER A 423 8.90 8.17 -10.56
CA SER A 423 8.94 8.19 -9.10
C SER A 423 10.12 7.39 -8.54
N ASN A 424 10.37 6.18 -9.08
CA ASN A 424 11.49 5.34 -8.65
C ASN A 424 12.84 5.96 -8.97
N ILE A 425 13.00 6.57 -10.15
CA ILE A 425 14.22 7.29 -10.51
C ILE A 425 14.41 8.50 -9.62
N MET A 426 13.37 9.31 -9.42
CA MET A 426 13.44 10.51 -8.56
C MET A 426 13.77 10.16 -7.10
N MET A 427 13.32 9.01 -6.61
CA MET A 427 13.61 8.55 -5.25
C MET A 427 15.10 8.23 -5.04
N LEU A 428 15.86 7.91 -6.10
CA LEU A 428 17.31 7.66 -6.02
C LEU A 428 18.10 8.88 -5.51
N LYS A 429 17.53 10.09 -5.56
CA LYS A 429 18.15 11.28 -4.95
C LYS A 429 18.46 11.11 -3.45
N TYR A 430 17.70 10.28 -2.74
CA TYR A 430 17.96 10.01 -1.31
C TYR A 430 19.23 9.17 -1.08
N SER A 431 19.69 8.48 -2.11
CA SER A 431 20.97 7.78 -2.08
C SER A 431 22.15 8.66 -2.50
N SER A 432 21.90 9.86 -3.01
CA SER A 432 22.94 10.87 -3.26
C SER A 432 23.28 11.63 -1.97
N VAL A 433 24.57 11.86 -1.73
CA VAL A 433 25.04 12.66 -0.59
C VAL A 433 24.54 14.11 -0.64
N ASP A 434 24.35 14.65 -1.85
CA ASP A 434 23.82 16.00 -2.08
C ASP A 434 22.29 16.04 -2.19
N ARG A 435 21.63 14.89 -2.09
CA ARG A 435 20.19 14.72 -2.26
C ARG A 435 19.64 15.21 -3.62
N THR A 436 20.48 15.16 -4.64
CA THR A 436 20.13 15.51 -6.03
C THR A 436 20.40 14.34 -6.95
N LEU A 437 19.72 14.29 -8.09
CA LEU A 437 20.00 13.33 -9.15
C LEU A 437 21.15 13.81 -10.03
N PRO A 438 21.92 12.86 -10.63
CA PRO A 438 22.86 13.13 -11.70
C PRO A 438 22.20 13.87 -12.87
N GLU A 439 22.94 14.83 -13.47
CA GLU A 439 22.42 15.68 -14.55
C GLU A 439 22.09 14.90 -15.83
N GLU A 440 22.77 13.77 -16.04
CA GLU A 440 22.58 12.87 -17.18
C GLU A 440 21.13 12.32 -17.27
N LEU A 441 20.38 12.33 -16.16
CA LEU A 441 18.99 11.88 -16.11
C LEU A 441 17.99 12.97 -16.52
N SER A 442 18.41 14.24 -16.59
CA SER A 442 17.53 15.40 -16.80
C SER A 442 16.73 15.26 -18.11
N GLY A 443 17.39 14.93 -19.21
CA GLY A 443 16.72 14.81 -20.51
C GLY A 443 15.65 13.71 -20.56
N TRP A 444 15.88 12.57 -19.90
CA TRP A 444 14.87 11.51 -19.82
C TRP A 444 13.70 11.92 -18.93
N ILE A 445 13.99 12.54 -17.78
CA ILE A 445 12.98 13.04 -16.84
C ILE A 445 12.10 14.09 -17.53
N GLU A 446 12.69 15.11 -18.15
CA GLU A 446 11.96 16.17 -18.86
C GLU A 446 11.03 15.62 -19.94
N LYS A 447 11.56 14.71 -20.79
CA LYS A 447 10.77 14.07 -21.84
C LYS A 447 9.55 13.31 -21.32
N ASN A 448 9.65 12.72 -20.12
CA ASN A 448 8.62 11.82 -19.56
C ASN A 448 7.76 12.45 -18.45
N SER A 449 8.08 13.67 -17.98
CA SER A 449 7.40 14.30 -16.83
C SER A 449 6.13 15.08 -17.18
N ALA A 450 5.89 15.39 -18.47
CA ALA A 450 4.73 16.18 -18.88
C ALA A 450 3.41 15.52 -18.46
N ILE A 451 2.52 16.30 -17.84
CA ILE A 451 1.17 15.84 -17.54
C ILE A 451 0.33 15.90 -18.82
N ASN A 452 -0.31 14.77 -19.14
CA ASN A 452 -1.21 14.70 -20.27
C ASN A 452 -2.54 15.43 -19.95
N PRO A 453 -2.90 16.54 -20.64
CA PRO A 453 -4.10 17.30 -20.33
C PRO A 453 -5.41 16.53 -20.64
N ASN A 454 -5.32 15.43 -21.38
CA ASN A 454 -6.47 14.57 -21.68
C ASN A 454 -6.66 13.42 -20.67
N MET A 455 -5.89 13.42 -19.60
CA MET A 455 -5.95 12.39 -18.57
C MET A 455 -6.30 12.99 -17.20
N PRO A 456 -7.01 12.26 -16.35
CA PRO A 456 -7.26 12.71 -14.98
C PRO A 456 -5.95 12.98 -14.25
N LEU A 457 -5.94 14.06 -13.48
CA LEU A 457 -4.74 14.52 -12.79
C LEU A 457 -4.17 13.52 -11.78
N VAL A 458 -5.02 12.68 -11.22
CA VAL A 458 -4.65 11.66 -10.21
C VAL A 458 -4.97 10.25 -10.69
N LEU A 459 -4.73 10.00 -11.96
CA LEU A 459 -4.99 8.67 -12.53
C LEU A 459 -4.05 7.59 -12.00
N CYS A 460 -2.85 7.94 -11.55
CA CYS A 460 -1.90 6.96 -11.01
C CYS A 460 -1.38 7.33 -9.62
N ASP A 461 -1.00 6.33 -8.84
CA ASP A 461 -0.50 6.47 -7.46
C ASP A 461 0.81 7.27 -7.39
N TYR A 462 1.64 7.11 -8.41
CA TYR A 462 3.00 7.62 -8.40
C TYR A 462 3.12 9.10 -8.71
N ILE A 463 2.03 9.75 -9.18
CA ILE A 463 2.10 11.17 -9.54
C ILE A 463 2.41 12.04 -8.32
N CYS A 464 1.79 11.78 -7.18
CA CYS A 464 2.03 12.55 -5.95
C CYS A 464 3.49 12.42 -5.48
N SER A 465 4.03 11.19 -5.50
CA SER A 465 5.43 10.95 -5.15
C SER A 465 6.38 11.62 -6.13
N PHE A 466 6.12 11.47 -7.43
CA PHE A 466 6.93 12.09 -8.48
C PHE A 466 6.99 13.62 -8.31
N LEU A 467 5.84 14.27 -8.17
CA LEU A 467 5.74 15.72 -8.02
C LEU A 467 6.51 16.20 -6.78
N ARG A 468 6.33 15.54 -5.64
CA ARG A 468 7.07 15.85 -4.42
C ARG A 468 8.57 15.70 -4.62
N TYR A 469 9.04 14.58 -5.16
CA TYR A 469 10.45 14.33 -5.36
C TYR A 469 11.08 15.26 -6.39
N ALA A 470 10.34 15.66 -7.44
CA ALA A 470 10.78 16.65 -8.42
C ALA A 470 10.98 18.02 -7.78
N ARG A 471 9.98 18.50 -6.99
CA ARG A 471 10.09 19.75 -6.23
C ARG A 471 11.26 19.71 -5.25
N GLU A 472 11.41 18.64 -4.49
CA GLU A 472 12.53 18.50 -3.56
C GLU A 472 13.89 18.46 -4.27
N ASN A 473 14.00 17.76 -5.41
CA ASN A 473 15.25 17.72 -6.20
C ASN A 473 15.62 19.11 -6.72
N ALA A 474 14.65 19.85 -7.28
CA ALA A 474 14.84 21.22 -7.73
C ALA A 474 15.23 22.14 -6.55
N THR A 475 14.56 21.97 -5.40
CA THR A 475 14.86 22.74 -4.17
C THR A 475 16.30 22.50 -3.70
N GLU A 476 16.77 21.27 -3.68
CA GLU A 476 18.13 20.91 -3.27
C GLU A 476 19.20 21.48 -4.22
N LYS A 477 18.90 21.54 -5.52
CA LYS A 477 19.78 22.17 -6.53
C LYS A 477 19.81 23.72 -6.40
N SER A 478 18.79 24.34 -5.79
CA SER A 478 18.64 25.78 -5.74
C SER A 478 19.71 26.47 -4.86
N PRO A 479 20.28 27.59 -5.33
CA PRO A 479 21.14 28.44 -4.49
C PRO A 479 20.44 28.94 -3.23
N LEU A 480 19.13 29.14 -3.25
CA LEU A 480 18.34 29.54 -2.08
C LEU A 480 18.37 28.49 -0.98
N MET A 481 18.36 27.21 -1.32
CA MET A 481 18.51 26.13 -0.34
C MET A 481 19.93 26.08 0.23
N LYS A 482 20.95 26.28 -0.62
CA LYS A 482 22.34 26.38 -0.15
C LYS A 482 22.50 27.55 0.81
N LEU A 483 21.88 28.70 0.50
CA LEU A 483 21.82 29.85 1.39
C LEU A 483 21.07 29.54 2.70
N SER A 484 19.90 28.93 2.61
CA SER A 484 19.08 28.55 3.79
C SER A 484 19.87 27.68 4.78
N ARG A 485 20.70 26.79 4.26
CA ARG A 485 21.59 25.93 5.05
C ARG A 485 22.94 26.57 5.39
N ARG A 486 23.17 27.81 5.00
CA ARG A 486 24.45 28.53 5.18
C ARG A 486 25.63 27.74 4.60
N GLN A 487 25.42 27.08 3.44
CA GLN A 487 26.47 26.35 2.74
C GLN A 487 27.34 27.30 1.89
N PRO A 488 28.58 26.91 1.56
CA PRO A 488 29.51 27.70 0.77
C PRO A 488 28.92 28.37 -0.48
N ASP A 489 28.20 27.58 -1.29
CA ASP A 489 27.61 28.06 -2.54
C ASP A 489 26.51 29.13 -2.33
N GLY A 490 25.85 29.14 -1.17
CA GLY A 490 24.88 30.18 -0.80
C GLY A 490 25.52 31.56 -0.59
N PHE A 491 26.71 31.63 0.02
CA PHE A 491 27.45 32.87 0.18
C PHE A 491 27.93 33.42 -1.16
N LEU A 492 28.52 32.57 -2.00
CA LEU A 492 28.97 32.93 -3.36
C LEU A 492 27.80 33.39 -4.25
N TRP A 493 26.63 32.78 -4.10
CA TRP A 493 25.44 33.24 -4.79
C TRP A 493 25.00 34.63 -4.36
N LEU A 494 25.00 34.96 -3.05
CA LEU A 494 24.71 36.31 -2.59
C LEU A 494 25.71 37.32 -3.14
N GLU A 495 26.99 36.98 -3.16
CA GLU A 495 28.02 37.81 -3.75
C GLU A 495 27.79 38.04 -5.24
N SER A 496 27.48 37.00 -6.01
CA SER A 496 27.17 37.12 -7.46
C SER A 496 25.96 38.01 -7.75
N LYS A 497 25.06 38.18 -6.75
CA LYS A 497 23.92 39.09 -6.82
C LYS A 497 24.22 40.49 -6.31
N GLY A 498 25.47 40.76 -5.84
CA GLY A 498 25.86 42.03 -5.27
C GLY A 498 25.26 42.35 -3.89
N LEU A 499 24.69 41.30 -3.21
CA LEU A 499 24.03 41.42 -1.93
C LEU A 499 24.96 41.18 -0.74
N LEU A 500 26.12 40.60 -1.00
CA LEU A 500 27.18 40.35 -0.03
C LEU A 500 28.52 40.69 -0.70
N LYS A 501 29.44 41.25 0.03
CA LYS A 501 30.83 41.47 -0.41
C LYS A 501 31.74 40.63 0.49
N LEU A 502 32.45 39.69 -0.10
CA LEU A 502 33.38 38.82 0.61
C LEU A 502 34.82 39.38 0.53
N THR A 503 35.59 39.18 1.58
CA THR A 503 37.02 39.46 1.62
C THR A 503 37.83 38.26 1.14
N ASP A 504 39.11 38.44 0.78
CA ASP A 504 39.99 37.32 0.37
C ASP A 504 40.10 36.25 1.46
N LYS A 505 40.08 36.63 2.75
CA LYS A 505 40.07 35.70 3.86
C LYS A 505 38.77 34.88 3.94
N GLU A 506 37.63 35.49 3.66
CA GLU A 506 36.34 34.84 3.64
C GLU A 506 36.20 33.90 2.43
N HIS A 507 36.72 34.30 1.23
CA HIS A 507 36.81 33.42 0.07
C HIS A 507 37.66 32.19 0.40
N ALA A 508 38.85 32.34 0.97
CA ALA A 508 39.71 31.23 1.35
C ALA A 508 39.01 30.26 2.35
N ALA A 509 38.22 30.80 3.30
CA ALA A 509 37.45 30.00 4.24
C ALA A 509 36.31 29.24 3.54
N ILE A 510 35.64 29.88 2.59
CA ILE A 510 34.58 29.23 1.76
C ILE A 510 35.17 28.07 0.95
N ASP A 511 36.32 28.23 0.35
CA ASP A 511 37.03 27.19 -0.40
C ASP A 511 37.42 26.02 0.52
N GLN A 512 37.94 26.31 1.71
CA GLN A 512 38.22 25.28 2.73
C GLN A 512 36.94 24.54 3.18
N ALA A 513 35.81 25.24 3.33
CA ALA A 513 34.53 24.63 3.68
C ALA A 513 34.02 23.71 2.56
N LYS A 514 34.28 24.05 1.29
CA LYS A 514 33.98 23.13 0.16
C LYS A 514 34.81 21.84 0.22
N GLU A 515 36.12 21.96 0.55
CA GLU A 515 36.95 20.77 0.74
C GLU A 515 36.50 19.93 1.94
N ALA A 516 36.12 20.57 3.05
CA ALA A 516 35.53 19.87 4.19
C ALA A 516 34.27 19.08 3.80
N GLN A 517 33.37 19.72 3.03
CA GLN A 517 32.15 19.06 2.54
C GLN A 517 32.48 17.86 1.65
N LYS A 518 33.48 17.97 0.79
CA LYS A 518 33.94 16.87 -0.07
C LYS A 518 34.52 15.70 0.74
N GLU A 519 35.30 15.98 1.80
CA GLU A 519 35.79 14.94 2.71
C GLU A 519 34.65 14.23 3.43
N ILE A 520 33.63 14.99 3.91
CA ILE A 520 32.43 14.43 4.53
C ILE A 520 31.65 13.56 3.53
N ASN A 521 31.46 14.02 2.29
CA ASN A 521 30.77 13.26 1.26
C ASN A 521 31.50 11.92 0.96
N ASN A 522 32.84 11.95 0.86
CA ASN A 522 33.64 10.74 0.68
C ASN A 522 33.53 9.78 1.88
N LEU A 523 33.48 10.34 3.10
CA LEU A 523 33.27 9.55 4.30
C LEU A 523 31.90 8.85 4.30
N LEU A 524 30.83 9.54 3.92
CA LEU A 524 29.48 8.95 3.80
C LEU A 524 29.42 7.82 2.75
N LEU A 525 30.19 7.95 1.66
CA LEU A 525 30.30 6.92 0.61
C LEU A 525 31.14 5.71 1.03
N SER A 526 31.94 5.81 2.10
CA SER A 526 32.90 4.78 2.51
C SER A 526 32.28 3.53 3.14
N LYS A 527 30.96 3.48 3.34
CA LYS A 527 30.20 2.38 3.97
C LYS A 527 30.74 1.94 5.34
N LYS A 528 31.37 2.83 6.08
CA LYS A 528 31.85 2.58 7.45
C LYS A 528 30.67 2.47 8.43
N ASP A 529 30.91 1.80 9.56
CA ASP A 529 29.91 1.75 10.61
C ASP A 529 29.70 3.13 11.27
N ARG A 530 28.60 3.28 12.01
CA ARG A 530 28.20 4.56 12.62
C ARG A 530 29.24 5.11 13.60
N LYS A 531 30.00 4.26 14.27
CA LYS A 531 31.03 4.67 15.23
C LYS A 531 32.22 5.24 14.50
N GLU A 532 32.70 4.55 13.47
CA GLU A 532 33.80 5.03 12.62
C GLU A 532 33.43 6.33 11.89
N LEU A 533 32.19 6.45 11.39
CA LEU A 533 31.68 7.68 10.76
C LEU A 533 31.76 8.87 11.74
N ASN A 534 31.34 8.69 12.99
CA ASN A 534 31.40 9.74 14.01
C ASN A 534 32.83 10.11 14.37
N GLU A 535 33.72 9.13 14.55
CA GLU A 535 35.12 9.38 14.90
C GLU A 535 35.87 10.15 13.80
N VAL A 536 35.68 9.73 12.54
CA VAL A 536 36.33 10.42 11.41
C VAL A 536 35.66 11.77 11.15
N GLY A 537 34.34 11.89 11.27
CA GLY A 537 33.63 13.16 11.14
C GLY A 537 34.09 14.20 12.17
N ASN A 538 34.32 13.81 13.41
CA ASN A 538 34.86 14.70 14.43
C ASN A 538 36.28 15.20 14.07
N LYS A 539 37.15 14.34 13.55
CA LYS A 539 38.49 14.75 13.09
C LYS A 539 38.43 15.74 11.90
N ILE A 540 37.48 15.55 10.98
CA ILE A 540 37.25 16.51 9.89
C ILE A 540 36.82 17.86 10.47
N ASN A 541 35.86 17.86 11.41
CA ASN A 541 35.39 19.11 12.05
C ASN A 541 36.50 19.84 12.81
N GLU A 542 37.36 19.10 13.53
CA GLU A 542 38.54 19.70 14.20
C GLU A 542 39.54 20.30 13.21
N LYS A 543 39.83 19.56 12.10
CA LYS A 543 40.71 20.01 11.03
C LYS A 543 40.27 21.36 10.43
N TYR A 544 38.99 21.58 10.28
CA TYR A 544 38.39 22.75 9.66
C TYR A 544 37.80 23.79 10.66
N ALA A 545 38.07 23.67 11.94
CA ALA A 545 37.48 24.50 12.99
C ALA A 545 37.73 26.02 12.74
N ALA A 546 38.95 26.41 12.35
CA ALA A 546 39.28 27.81 12.05
C ALA A 546 38.50 28.35 10.83
N CYS A 547 38.26 27.55 9.84
CA CYS A 547 37.41 27.88 8.70
C CYS A 547 35.97 28.12 9.14
N ASN A 548 35.42 27.24 9.98
CA ASN A 548 34.05 27.34 10.48
C ASN A 548 33.85 28.66 11.29
N GLU A 549 34.82 29.09 12.06
CA GLU A 549 34.78 30.38 12.79
C GLU A 549 34.64 31.57 11.82
N VAL A 550 35.40 31.58 10.70
CA VAL A 550 35.27 32.60 9.66
C VAL A 550 33.88 32.57 9.00
N ILE A 551 33.40 31.41 8.62
CA ILE A 551 32.04 31.22 8.07
C ILE A 551 30.97 31.70 9.06
N ASP A 552 31.09 31.38 10.33
CA ASP A 552 30.21 31.88 11.39
C ASP A 552 30.27 33.40 11.52
N SER A 553 31.43 34.03 11.31
CA SER A 553 31.56 35.47 11.30
C SER A 553 30.81 36.15 10.17
N ILE A 554 30.84 35.57 8.97
CA ILE A 554 30.03 36.02 7.82
C ILE A 554 28.54 35.99 8.19
N THR A 555 28.05 34.91 8.82
CA THR A 555 26.63 34.77 9.17
C THR A 555 26.14 35.77 10.21
N ARG A 556 27.05 36.41 10.95
CA ARG A 556 26.73 37.48 11.94
C ARG A 556 26.75 38.90 11.35
N ARG A 557 27.21 39.07 10.14
CA ARG A 557 27.27 40.36 9.47
C ARG A 557 25.87 40.87 9.12
N GLN A 558 25.66 42.19 9.24
CA GLN A 558 24.36 42.80 8.98
C GLN A 558 23.93 42.69 7.51
N ASP A 559 24.87 42.84 6.57
CA ASP A 559 24.59 42.68 5.13
C ASP A 559 24.13 41.24 4.80
N PHE A 560 24.82 40.25 5.37
CA PHE A 560 24.38 38.85 5.24
C PHE A 560 22.98 38.62 5.86
N MET A 561 22.77 39.09 7.09
CA MET A 561 21.50 38.91 7.79
C MET A 561 20.33 39.55 7.04
N ASN A 562 20.53 40.78 6.51
CA ASN A 562 19.50 41.44 5.70
C ASN A 562 19.17 40.65 4.42
N ALA A 563 20.20 40.23 3.68
CA ALA A 563 20.05 39.46 2.46
C ALA A 563 19.42 38.07 2.75
N TYR A 564 19.86 37.42 3.82
CA TYR A 564 19.33 36.13 4.27
C TYR A 564 17.82 36.23 4.57
N HIS A 565 17.41 37.17 5.42
CA HIS A 565 16.01 37.38 5.77
C HIS A 565 15.14 37.73 4.57
N ASP A 566 15.64 38.56 3.65
CA ASP A 566 14.90 38.90 2.43
C ASP A 566 14.68 37.67 1.53
N LYS A 567 15.69 36.83 1.32
CA LYS A 567 15.66 35.70 0.35
C LYS A 567 15.07 34.41 0.90
N VAL A 568 15.25 34.15 2.21
CA VAL A 568 14.83 32.87 2.80
C VAL A 568 13.56 33.02 3.65
N LYS A 569 13.27 34.21 4.15
CA LYS A 569 12.13 34.54 5.06
C LYS A 569 11.90 33.47 6.12
N ASN A 570 12.99 32.96 6.67
CA ASN A 570 13.01 31.97 7.78
C ASN A 570 12.29 30.63 7.52
N GLY A 571 12.24 30.18 6.26
CA GLY A 571 11.52 28.93 6.09
C GLY A 571 11.82 28.11 4.84
N TYR A 572 11.99 26.80 5.08
CA TYR A 572 12.16 25.79 4.04
C TYR A 572 10.99 25.82 3.01
N PHE A 573 9.76 25.92 3.49
CA PHE A 573 8.57 25.97 2.65
C PHE A 573 8.51 27.25 1.79
N TYR A 574 8.99 28.37 2.30
CA TYR A 574 9.13 29.58 1.51
C TYR A 574 10.16 29.42 0.39
N VAL A 575 11.30 28.79 0.68
CA VAL A 575 12.33 28.50 -0.33
C VAL A 575 11.76 27.56 -1.40
N GLN A 576 11.02 26.54 -1.02
CA GLN A 576 10.32 25.67 -1.98
C GLN A 576 9.39 26.46 -2.91
N HIS A 577 8.61 27.38 -2.37
CA HIS A 577 7.73 28.24 -3.18
C HIS A 577 8.51 29.09 -4.19
N GLN A 578 9.64 29.70 -3.79
CA GLN A 578 10.49 30.44 -4.72
C GLN A 578 11.03 29.56 -5.86
N VAL A 579 11.37 28.32 -5.54
CA VAL A 579 11.80 27.33 -6.54
C VAL A 579 10.64 26.91 -7.44
N VAL A 580 9.44 26.74 -6.90
CA VAL A 580 8.25 26.41 -7.69
C VAL A 580 7.93 27.53 -8.68
N ASN A 581 8.05 28.80 -8.28
CA ASN A 581 7.83 29.94 -9.17
C ASN A 581 8.83 30.00 -10.36
N SER A 582 10.04 29.47 -10.19
CA SER A 582 11.05 29.45 -11.25
C SER A 582 11.05 28.17 -12.09
N GLU A 583 10.87 27.02 -11.46
CA GLU A 583 11.05 25.71 -12.12
C GLU A 583 9.74 25.07 -12.58
N PHE A 584 8.60 25.48 -12.00
CA PHE A 584 7.26 24.91 -12.29
C PHE A 584 6.21 26.04 -12.49
N PRO A 585 6.43 27.00 -13.42
CA PRO A 585 5.54 28.15 -13.56
C PRO A 585 4.21 27.83 -14.21
N ASP A 586 4.11 26.68 -14.92
CA ASP A 586 2.97 26.34 -15.74
C ASP A 586 1.88 25.59 -14.95
N GLU A 587 0.63 25.91 -15.27
CA GLU A 587 -0.53 25.19 -14.73
C GLU A 587 -0.73 23.82 -15.43
N PRO A 588 -1.23 22.80 -14.73
CA PRO A 588 -1.70 22.79 -13.34
C PRO A 588 -0.60 22.55 -12.30
N LEU A 589 0.64 22.31 -12.69
CA LEU A 589 1.74 21.92 -11.80
C LEU A 589 2.01 22.99 -10.75
N HIS A 590 1.97 24.27 -11.15
CA HIS A 590 2.17 25.39 -10.23
C HIS A 590 1.18 25.36 -9.05
N SER A 591 -0.12 25.29 -9.36
CA SER A 591 -1.18 25.20 -8.34
C SER A 591 -1.04 23.96 -7.44
N ILE A 592 -0.67 22.82 -8.03
CA ILE A 592 -0.46 21.58 -7.27
C ILE A 592 0.67 21.74 -6.27
N HIS A 593 1.83 22.21 -6.72
CA HIS A 593 2.99 22.39 -5.85
C HIS A 593 2.73 23.42 -4.74
N CYS A 594 2.08 24.54 -5.06
CA CYS A 594 1.68 25.53 -4.06
C CYS A 594 0.73 24.94 -3.01
N SER A 595 -0.27 24.16 -3.46
CA SER A 595 -1.20 23.48 -2.56
C SER A 595 -0.49 22.48 -1.64
N GLN A 596 0.41 21.67 -2.21
CA GLN A 596 1.19 20.69 -1.45
C GLN A 596 2.11 21.34 -0.43
N ILE A 597 2.80 22.45 -0.80
CA ILE A 597 3.67 23.21 0.13
C ILE A 597 2.89 23.68 1.35
N LEU A 598 1.71 24.28 1.12
CA LEU A 598 0.90 24.81 2.21
C LEU A 598 0.27 23.69 3.05
N SER A 599 -0.23 22.64 2.42
CA SER A 599 -0.77 21.48 3.14
C SER A 599 0.29 20.73 3.94
N GLU A 600 1.48 20.53 3.35
CA GLU A 600 2.60 19.87 4.00
C GLU A 600 3.11 20.68 5.20
N PHE A 601 3.17 22.00 5.08
CA PHE A 601 3.50 22.88 6.21
C PHE A 601 2.53 22.66 7.38
N MET A 602 1.23 22.79 7.13
CA MET A 602 0.21 22.66 8.18
C MET A 602 0.21 21.25 8.81
N ASP A 603 0.37 20.20 8.02
CA ASP A 603 0.42 18.83 8.52
C ASP A 603 1.73 18.50 9.24
N HIS A 604 2.85 19.13 8.85
CA HIS A 604 4.12 18.95 9.52
C HIS A 604 4.14 19.70 10.85
N GLU A 605 3.80 20.99 10.82
CA GLU A 605 3.89 21.88 11.98
C GLU A 605 2.64 21.79 12.89
N ARG A 606 1.54 21.21 12.44
CA ARG A 606 0.25 21.15 13.17
C ARG A 606 -0.24 22.54 13.61
N MET A 607 -0.11 23.51 12.73
CA MET A 607 -0.51 24.89 12.99
C MET A 607 -1.05 25.56 11.72
N PRO A 608 -1.83 26.65 11.84
CA PRO A 608 -2.30 27.41 10.70
C PRO A 608 -1.15 28.05 9.92
N LEU A 609 -1.43 28.51 8.70
CA LEU A 609 -0.48 29.22 7.86
C LEU A 609 0.02 30.49 8.53
N THR A 610 1.31 30.69 8.49
CA THR A 610 1.97 31.92 8.98
C THR A 610 1.89 33.05 7.95
N ASP A 611 2.07 34.30 8.38
CA ASP A 611 1.93 35.49 7.54
C ASP A 611 2.80 35.48 6.27
N ASN A 612 3.96 34.82 6.30
CA ASN A 612 4.85 34.68 5.16
C ASN A 612 4.41 33.60 4.15
N LEU A 613 3.51 32.69 4.53
CA LEU A 613 2.99 31.63 3.67
C LEU A 613 1.59 31.93 3.13
N ILE A 614 0.79 32.78 3.81
CA ILE A 614 -0.55 33.19 3.36
C ILE A 614 -0.55 33.69 1.91
N PRO A 615 0.39 34.51 1.44
CA PRO A 615 0.42 35.00 0.05
C PRO A 615 0.49 33.88 -1.00
N ILE A 616 1.01 32.69 -0.65
CA ILE A 616 1.09 31.55 -1.57
C ILE A 616 -0.29 31.04 -1.98
N LEU A 617 -1.34 31.29 -1.16
CA LEU A 617 -2.72 30.95 -1.51
C LEU A 617 -3.18 31.63 -2.82
N ASP A 618 -2.63 32.82 -3.15
CA ASP A 618 -2.99 33.54 -4.35
C ASP A 618 -2.36 32.96 -5.62
N ASP A 619 -1.35 32.13 -5.46
CA ASP A 619 -0.70 31.40 -6.55
C ASP A 619 -1.43 30.10 -6.91
N ILE A 620 -2.38 29.65 -6.08
CA ILE A 620 -3.23 28.50 -6.39
C ILE A 620 -4.37 28.97 -7.31
N LYS A 621 -4.29 28.66 -8.59
CA LYS A 621 -5.29 29.02 -9.61
C LYS A 621 -6.43 28.03 -9.77
N ILE A 622 -6.30 26.81 -9.23
CA ILE A 622 -7.37 25.80 -9.22
C ILE A 622 -8.26 26.07 -7.99
N PRO A 623 -9.52 26.55 -8.18
CA PRO A 623 -10.35 27.02 -7.08
C PRO A 623 -10.60 25.97 -6.00
N LEU A 624 -10.87 24.73 -6.41
CA LEU A 624 -11.08 23.63 -5.46
C LEU A 624 -9.86 23.35 -4.59
N PHE A 625 -8.66 23.43 -5.16
CA PHE A 625 -7.42 23.21 -4.39
C PHE A 625 -7.21 24.30 -3.35
N LYS A 626 -7.42 25.56 -3.75
CA LYS A 626 -7.38 26.70 -2.81
C LYS A 626 -8.38 26.53 -1.68
N GLU A 627 -9.62 26.11 -1.99
CA GLU A 627 -10.66 25.86 -1.00
C GLU A 627 -10.26 24.74 0.00
N ILE A 628 -9.71 23.63 -0.50
CA ILE A 628 -9.25 22.53 0.36
C ILE A 628 -8.15 23.00 1.31
N VAL A 629 -7.16 23.73 0.81
CA VAL A 629 -6.08 24.28 1.62
C VAL A 629 -6.62 25.28 2.67
N MET A 630 -7.60 26.12 2.28
CA MET A 630 -8.25 27.03 3.23
C MET A 630 -9.04 26.29 4.31
N ARG A 631 -9.79 25.24 3.95
CA ARG A 631 -10.50 24.39 4.94
C ARG A 631 -9.50 23.74 5.92
N GLN A 632 -8.34 23.29 5.43
CA GLN A 632 -7.29 22.75 6.29
C GLN A 632 -6.71 23.84 7.22
N ASN A 633 -6.47 25.04 6.71
CA ASN A 633 -6.00 26.19 7.51
C ASN A 633 -7.01 26.55 8.62
N ASP A 634 -8.30 26.58 8.30
CA ASP A 634 -9.35 26.85 9.27
C ASP A 634 -9.50 25.71 10.30
N HIS A 635 -9.24 24.47 9.90
CA HIS A 635 -9.15 23.37 10.85
C HIS A 635 -8.05 23.61 11.89
N TYR A 636 -6.83 23.95 11.45
CA TYR A 636 -5.73 24.21 12.38
C TYR A 636 -5.92 25.48 13.22
N LYS A 637 -6.60 26.52 12.73
CA LYS A 637 -7.00 27.69 13.54
C LYS A 637 -7.97 27.33 14.65
N ASN A 638 -8.79 26.31 14.48
CA ASN A 638 -9.85 25.94 15.39
C ASN A 638 -9.60 24.62 16.15
N ILE A 639 -8.41 24.04 16.03
CA ILE A 639 -8.11 22.69 16.55
C ILE A 639 -8.23 22.59 18.07
N LEU A 640 -7.95 23.70 18.79
CA LEU A 640 -8.06 23.78 20.24
C LEU A 640 -9.42 24.32 20.74
N LYS A 641 -10.28 24.75 19.82
CA LYS A 641 -11.56 25.36 20.21
C LYS A 641 -12.38 24.44 21.11
N GLY A 642 -12.64 24.89 22.34
CA GLY A 642 -13.35 24.12 23.37
C GLY A 642 -12.52 23.03 24.06
N LYS A 643 -11.20 23.00 23.81
CA LYS A 643 -10.25 22.04 24.44
C LYS A 643 -9.17 22.73 25.27
N GLU A 644 -9.13 24.06 25.28
CA GLU A 644 -8.05 24.85 25.86
C GLU A 644 -7.83 24.53 27.34
N GLU A 645 -8.91 24.44 28.12
CA GLU A 645 -8.84 24.11 29.56
C GLU A 645 -8.26 22.70 29.77
N ALA A 646 -8.74 21.71 29.01
CA ALA A 646 -8.28 20.33 29.14
C ALA A 646 -6.80 20.19 28.74
N VAL A 647 -6.36 20.90 27.70
CA VAL A 647 -4.96 20.92 27.26
C VAL A 647 -4.10 21.60 28.32
N ASN A 648 -4.52 22.74 28.83
CA ASN A 648 -3.75 23.47 29.85
C ASN A 648 -3.69 22.72 31.19
N ALA A 649 -4.65 21.89 31.53
CA ALA A 649 -4.66 21.10 32.76
C ALA A 649 -3.59 19.99 32.80
N VAL A 650 -3.10 19.52 31.64
CA VAL A 650 -2.09 18.46 31.54
C VAL A 650 -0.69 18.96 31.16
N ILE A 651 -0.57 20.24 30.89
CA ILE A 651 0.71 20.92 30.56
C ILE A 651 1.37 21.41 31.86
N HIS A 652 2.65 21.07 31.98
CA HIS A 652 3.47 21.47 33.12
C HIS A 652 4.59 22.44 32.68
N PRO A 653 4.95 23.41 33.50
CA PRO A 653 5.96 24.40 33.15
C PRO A 653 7.37 23.84 33.27
N SER A 654 8.26 24.30 32.45
CA SER A 654 9.68 23.92 32.50
C SER A 654 10.41 24.42 33.78
N SER A 655 9.79 25.35 34.51
CA SER A 655 10.29 25.84 35.81
C SER A 655 10.31 24.75 36.87
N ASP A 656 9.54 23.66 36.73
CA ASP A 656 9.55 22.52 37.65
C ASP A 656 10.94 21.86 37.79
N VAL A 657 11.79 22.06 36.78
CA VAL A 657 13.16 21.54 36.73
C VAL A 657 14.19 22.65 36.54
N GLU A 658 13.85 23.90 36.93
CA GLU A 658 14.77 25.03 36.80
C GLU A 658 16.08 24.79 37.52
N GLY A 659 17.19 25.19 36.91
CA GLY A 659 18.52 25.03 37.46
C GLY A 659 19.14 23.63 37.37
N LEU A 660 18.37 22.60 37.04
CA LEU A 660 18.88 21.25 36.86
C LEU A 660 19.51 21.09 35.47
N THR A 661 20.68 20.41 35.44
CA THR A 661 21.45 20.18 34.21
C THR A 661 21.77 18.68 33.99
N ASP A 662 21.72 17.85 35.03
CA ASP A 662 21.92 16.41 34.93
C ASP A 662 20.64 15.68 34.52
N GLY A 663 20.73 14.82 33.50
CA GLY A 663 19.56 14.19 32.91
C GLY A 663 18.83 13.25 33.87
N LYS A 664 19.54 12.56 34.75
CA LYS A 664 18.94 11.69 35.80
C LYS A 664 18.21 12.56 36.81
N ALA A 665 18.85 13.59 37.33
CA ALA A 665 18.26 14.50 38.32
C ALA A 665 16.99 15.20 37.78
N ILE A 666 17.02 15.60 36.51
CA ILE A 666 15.83 16.18 35.84
C ILE A 666 14.70 15.14 35.77
N LEU A 667 14.97 13.92 35.28
CA LEU A 667 13.96 12.89 35.19
C LEU A 667 13.40 12.48 36.54
N ASP A 668 14.27 12.28 37.53
CA ASP A 668 13.88 11.97 38.93
C ASP A 668 12.93 13.06 39.51
N LYS A 669 13.18 14.33 39.18
CA LYS A 669 12.33 15.44 39.61
C LYS A 669 10.96 15.43 38.93
N LEU A 670 10.93 15.14 37.62
CA LEU A 670 9.67 15.05 36.86
C LEU A 670 8.78 13.90 37.31
N VAL A 671 9.35 12.78 37.75
CA VAL A 671 8.58 11.59 38.20
C VAL A 671 8.31 11.57 39.70
N GLU A 672 8.96 12.45 40.47
CA GLU A 672 8.80 12.54 41.94
C GLU A 672 7.34 12.58 42.41
N PRO A 673 6.40 13.34 41.77
CA PRO A 673 5.00 13.39 42.14
C PRO A 673 4.24 12.08 41.91
N TYR A 674 4.83 11.15 41.15
CA TYR A 674 4.18 9.91 40.72
C TYR A 674 4.81 8.66 41.34
N LYS A 675 5.60 8.81 42.42
CA LYS A 675 6.13 7.69 43.19
C LYS A 675 5.02 6.73 43.61
N GLY A 676 5.26 5.43 43.44
CA GLY A 676 4.28 4.38 43.72
C GLY A 676 3.42 4.00 42.50
N LYS A 677 3.50 4.76 41.43
CA LYS A 677 2.84 4.46 40.15
C LYS A 677 3.84 4.04 39.10
N ILE A 678 3.35 3.38 38.05
CA ILE A 678 4.16 3.13 36.85
C ILE A 678 4.13 4.40 35.98
N VAL A 679 5.29 4.87 35.52
CA VAL A 679 5.37 5.97 34.57
C VAL A 679 5.75 5.44 33.20
N TYR A 680 4.86 5.64 32.22
CA TYR A 680 5.14 5.38 30.79
C TYR A 680 5.69 6.67 30.19
N LEU A 681 7.01 6.67 29.92
CA LEU A 681 7.71 7.82 29.34
C LEU A 681 7.72 7.70 27.82
N ASP A 682 7.18 8.72 27.15
CA ASP A 682 7.19 8.89 25.69
C ASP A 682 8.00 10.14 25.32
N ILE A 683 9.11 9.94 24.61
CA ILE A 683 9.96 11.03 24.09
C ILE A 683 9.69 11.17 22.61
N TRP A 684 9.13 12.31 22.24
CA TRP A 684 8.61 12.57 20.89
C TRP A 684 8.90 14.00 20.40
N GLY A 685 8.40 14.37 19.24
CA GLY A 685 8.46 15.73 18.72
C GLY A 685 7.36 15.98 17.69
N THR A 686 6.89 17.22 17.56
CA THR A 686 5.86 17.63 16.60
C THR A 686 6.28 17.41 15.15
N TRP A 687 7.57 17.48 14.87
CA TRP A 687 8.22 17.20 13.60
C TRP A 687 8.33 15.69 13.27
N CYS A 688 8.08 14.82 14.23
CA CYS A 688 8.26 13.36 14.10
C CYS A 688 6.98 12.70 13.59
N GLY A 689 6.91 12.36 12.32
CA GLY A 689 5.76 11.68 11.70
C GLY A 689 5.38 10.36 12.37
N PRO A 690 6.33 9.41 12.59
CA PRO A 690 6.05 8.17 13.32
C PRO A 690 5.50 8.39 14.73
N CYS A 691 6.00 9.43 15.44
CA CYS A 691 5.50 9.80 16.77
C CYS A 691 4.02 10.20 16.70
N LYS A 692 3.68 11.12 15.79
CA LYS A 692 2.30 11.59 15.60
C LYS A 692 1.35 10.43 15.29
N ASN A 693 1.78 9.48 14.45
CA ASN A 693 1.00 8.30 14.12
C ASN A 693 0.73 7.39 15.33
N LYS A 694 1.71 7.25 16.23
CA LYS A 694 1.55 6.47 17.47
C LYS A 694 0.65 7.21 18.46
N LEU A 695 0.89 8.51 18.68
CA LEU A 695 0.07 9.35 19.55
C LEU A 695 -1.41 9.36 19.14
N LYS A 696 -1.71 9.45 17.85
CA LYS A 696 -3.08 9.37 17.30
C LYS A 696 -3.79 8.07 17.68
N LYS A 697 -3.06 6.97 17.83
CA LYS A 697 -3.60 5.64 18.17
C LYS A 697 -3.50 5.30 19.65
N SER A 698 -2.86 6.14 20.48
CA SER A 698 -2.55 5.86 21.89
C SER A 698 -3.80 5.63 22.76
N HIS A 699 -4.96 6.19 22.39
CA HIS A 699 -6.23 5.97 23.06
C HIS A 699 -6.62 4.48 23.14
N LYS A 700 -6.24 3.67 22.15
CA LYS A 700 -6.52 2.22 22.14
C LYS A 700 -5.69 1.51 23.20
N LEU A 701 -4.39 1.82 23.25
CA LEU A 701 -3.48 1.26 24.27
C LEU A 701 -3.93 1.67 25.66
N LYS A 702 -4.24 2.94 25.89
CA LYS A 702 -4.70 3.44 27.17
C LYS A 702 -5.98 2.74 27.64
N ALA A 703 -6.94 2.50 26.72
CA ALA A 703 -8.15 1.75 27.03
C ALA A 703 -7.87 0.30 27.49
N GLU A 704 -6.89 -0.35 26.88
CA GLU A 704 -6.45 -1.70 27.24
C GLU A 704 -5.68 -1.76 28.56
N LEU A 705 -5.07 -0.64 28.98
CA LEU A 705 -4.29 -0.51 30.19
C LEU A 705 -5.00 0.21 31.34
N LYS A 706 -6.30 0.45 31.22
CA LYS A 706 -7.10 1.23 32.19
C LYS A 706 -7.08 0.67 33.62
N ASP A 707 -6.82 -0.62 33.78
CA ASP A 707 -6.77 -1.31 35.07
C ASP A 707 -5.38 -1.20 35.75
N TYR A 708 -4.40 -0.61 35.06
CA TYR A 708 -3.07 -0.32 35.60
C TYR A 708 -2.98 1.13 36.09
N ASP A 709 -2.33 1.35 37.25
CA ASP A 709 -2.08 2.72 37.74
C ASP A 709 -0.85 3.32 37.02
N ILE A 710 -1.07 3.77 35.78
CA ILE A 710 -0.05 4.31 34.90
C ILE A 710 -0.21 5.83 34.73
N VAL A 711 0.90 6.55 34.84
CA VAL A 711 1.03 7.95 34.42
C VAL A 711 1.76 8.00 33.08
N TYR A 712 1.20 8.69 32.10
CA TYR A 712 1.79 8.87 30.77
C TYR A 712 2.55 10.21 30.73
N LEU A 713 3.88 10.13 30.82
CA LEU A 713 4.77 11.30 30.80
C LEU A 713 5.29 11.53 29.37
N TYR A 714 4.89 12.62 28.77
CA TYR A 714 5.26 13.02 27.42
C TYR A 714 6.31 14.13 27.43
N LEU A 715 7.47 13.89 26.86
CA LEU A 715 8.55 14.88 26.73
C LEU A 715 8.70 15.27 25.26
N ALA A 716 8.35 16.52 24.94
CA ALA A 716 8.42 17.03 23.58
C ALA A 716 9.82 17.58 23.26
N ASN A 717 10.44 17.12 22.17
CA ASN A 717 11.74 17.59 21.69
C ASN A 717 11.56 18.62 20.57
N ARG A 718 12.23 19.77 20.67
CA ARG A 718 12.27 20.83 19.63
C ARG A 718 10.88 21.11 19.00
N SER A 719 9.88 21.21 19.82
CA SER A 719 8.48 21.40 19.41
C SER A 719 8.04 22.84 19.69
N PRO A 720 7.60 23.60 18.67
CA PRO A 720 6.99 24.91 18.88
C PRO A 720 5.78 24.77 19.81
N GLU A 721 5.58 25.78 20.67
CA GLU A 721 4.54 25.69 21.72
C GLU A 721 3.14 25.50 21.12
N GLU A 722 2.80 26.24 20.07
CA GLU A 722 1.51 26.14 19.38
C GLU A 722 1.32 24.74 18.79
N SER A 723 2.31 24.23 18.00
CA SER A 723 2.29 22.88 17.44
C SER A 723 2.12 21.81 18.51
N TRP A 724 2.83 21.95 19.62
CA TRP A 724 2.80 21.03 20.75
C TRP A 724 1.41 20.96 21.39
N LYS A 725 0.80 22.11 21.70
CA LYS A 725 -0.56 22.20 22.23
C LYS A 725 -1.61 21.65 21.26
N ASN A 726 -1.45 21.94 19.97
CA ASN A 726 -2.34 21.45 18.92
C ASN A 726 -2.32 19.91 18.83
N VAL A 727 -1.14 19.27 18.90
CA VAL A 727 -1.05 17.81 18.92
C VAL A 727 -1.73 17.21 20.14
N ILE A 728 -1.53 17.81 21.35
CA ILE A 728 -2.18 17.35 22.58
C ILE A 728 -3.71 17.38 22.40
N GLY A 729 -4.24 18.52 21.91
CA GLY A 729 -5.69 18.70 21.71
C GLY A 729 -6.26 17.87 20.57
N GLU A 730 -5.54 17.73 19.45
CA GLU A 730 -5.97 16.98 18.28
C GLU A 730 -6.12 15.48 18.61
N TYR A 731 -5.15 14.91 19.32
CA TYR A 731 -5.14 13.48 19.63
C TYR A 731 -5.77 13.14 20.99
N ASN A 732 -6.39 14.13 21.64
CA ASN A 732 -7.07 13.99 22.92
C ASN A 732 -6.17 13.37 24.01
N LEU A 733 -4.93 13.88 24.12
CA LEU A 733 -3.95 13.42 25.12
C LEU A 733 -4.15 14.17 26.45
N THR A 734 -5.39 14.32 26.89
CA THR A 734 -5.83 15.20 27.97
C THR A 734 -6.44 14.45 29.15
N GLU A 735 -6.27 13.12 29.22
CA GLU A 735 -6.72 12.36 30.37
C GLU A 735 -5.96 12.78 31.65
N PRO A 736 -6.56 12.64 32.86
CA PRO A 736 -5.98 13.13 34.12
C PRO A 736 -4.63 12.49 34.49
N ASN A 737 -4.28 11.37 33.89
CA ASN A 737 -3.01 10.69 34.08
C ASN A 737 -1.99 10.99 32.95
N CYS A 738 -2.29 11.95 32.07
CA CYS A 738 -1.36 12.47 31.09
C CYS A 738 -0.62 13.68 31.66
N VAL A 739 0.69 13.74 31.39
CA VAL A 739 1.60 14.79 31.87
C VAL A 739 2.51 15.22 30.73
N HIS A 740 2.50 16.49 30.38
CA HIS A 740 3.23 16.98 29.21
C HIS A 740 4.25 18.05 29.59
N TYR A 741 5.48 17.88 29.13
CA TYR A 741 6.54 18.86 29.21
C TYR A 741 7.15 19.17 27.85
N ASN A 742 7.44 20.44 27.62
CA ASN A 742 8.25 20.96 26.52
C ASN A 742 9.46 21.68 27.11
N LEU A 743 10.51 20.92 27.41
CA LEU A 743 11.67 21.41 28.16
C LEU A 743 12.62 22.22 27.27
N PRO A 744 13.39 23.13 27.85
CA PRO A 744 14.51 23.80 27.17
C PRO A 744 15.43 22.77 26.50
N PRO A 745 16.00 23.09 25.32
CA PRO A 745 16.81 22.13 24.55
C PRO A 745 17.99 21.49 25.28
N LYS A 746 18.60 22.21 26.24
CA LYS A 746 19.71 21.68 27.04
C LYS A 746 19.24 20.58 28.02
N GLN A 747 18.13 20.83 28.71
CA GLN A 747 17.54 19.88 29.67
C GLN A 747 16.96 18.66 28.94
N GLN A 748 16.23 18.88 27.85
CA GLN A 748 15.71 17.80 27.01
C GLN A 748 16.85 16.89 26.53
N ARG A 749 17.95 17.45 26.03
CA ARG A 749 19.11 16.68 25.59
C ARG A 749 19.76 15.89 26.72
N ALA A 750 19.85 16.45 27.93
CA ALA A 750 20.41 15.77 29.08
C ALA A 750 19.60 14.52 29.45
N ILE A 751 18.25 14.61 29.47
CA ILE A 751 17.37 13.45 29.66
C ILE A 751 17.57 12.44 28.53
N GLU A 752 17.56 12.84 27.29
CA GLU A 752 17.74 11.98 26.14
C GLU A 752 19.05 11.19 26.16
N GLN A 753 20.13 11.81 26.60
CA GLN A 753 21.40 11.14 26.80
C GLN A 753 21.33 10.12 27.96
N TYR A 754 20.69 10.48 29.08
CA TYR A 754 20.53 9.59 30.22
C TYR A 754 19.73 8.35 29.89
N VAL A 755 18.57 8.51 29.20
CA VAL A 755 17.70 7.39 28.81
C VAL A 755 18.19 6.65 27.56
N LYS A 756 19.31 7.09 26.97
CA LYS A 756 19.99 6.48 25.82
C LYS A 756 19.06 6.34 24.60
N ILE A 757 18.50 7.45 24.13
CA ILE A 757 17.66 7.42 22.94
C ILE A 757 18.50 7.09 21.70
N THR A 758 17.90 6.34 20.76
CA THR A 758 18.50 6.02 19.46
C THR A 758 17.70 6.58 18.28
N GLY A 759 16.49 7.11 18.55
CA GLY A 759 15.58 7.67 17.56
C GLY A 759 14.26 8.09 18.21
N TYR A 760 13.31 8.54 17.39
CA TYR A 760 11.99 8.96 17.83
C TYR A 760 10.90 8.17 17.08
N PRO A 761 9.80 7.77 17.79
CA PRO A 761 9.58 7.89 19.23
C PRO A 761 10.49 6.96 20.06
N THR A 762 10.73 7.33 21.33
CA THR A 762 11.40 6.46 22.28
C THR A 762 10.55 6.30 23.52
N TYR A 763 10.31 5.04 23.91
CA TYR A 763 9.51 4.67 25.08
C TYR A 763 10.36 4.04 26.19
N ARG A 764 10.04 4.37 27.45
CA ARG A 764 10.64 3.79 28.64
C ARG A 764 9.56 3.57 29.70
N LEU A 765 9.80 2.63 30.60
CA LEU A 765 9.01 2.49 31.82
C LEU A 765 9.84 2.93 33.03
N ILE A 766 9.19 3.60 33.96
CA ILE A 766 9.75 3.86 35.26
C ILE A 766 8.85 3.14 36.25
N ASP A 767 9.45 2.26 37.05
CA ASP A 767 8.71 1.45 38.01
C ASP A 767 8.28 2.25 39.25
N ARG A 768 7.51 1.64 40.16
CA ARG A 768 6.98 2.27 41.35
C ARG A 768 8.05 2.77 42.34
N LYS A 769 9.28 2.27 42.19
CA LYS A 769 10.45 2.66 42.99
C LYS A 769 11.34 3.68 42.32
N GLY A 770 11.02 4.08 41.08
CA GLY A 770 11.79 5.03 40.26
C GLY A 770 12.86 4.38 39.37
N GLY A 771 12.90 3.06 39.25
CA GLY A 771 13.83 2.31 38.40
C GLY A 771 13.47 2.48 36.93
N LEU A 772 14.47 2.84 36.08
CA LEU A 772 14.29 3.01 34.63
C LEU A 772 14.45 1.68 33.89
N HIS A 773 13.43 1.31 33.12
CA HIS A 773 13.39 0.09 32.32
C HIS A 773 13.30 0.39 30.82
N HIS A 774 14.08 -0.34 30.03
CA HIS A 774 14.03 -0.26 28.59
C HIS A 774 12.92 -1.14 28.03
N LEU A 775 12.01 -0.60 27.24
CA LEU A 775 11.05 -1.38 26.49
C LEU A 775 11.72 -2.05 25.29
N LYS A 776 11.51 -3.34 25.11
CA LYS A 776 12.02 -4.13 23.99
C LYS A 776 11.06 -4.16 22.80
N TRP A 777 9.80 -3.78 23.02
CA TRP A 777 8.71 -3.78 22.05
C TRP A 777 7.98 -2.45 22.08
N THR A 778 7.36 -2.09 21.00
CA THR A 778 6.34 -1.07 21.01
C THR A 778 5.01 -1.71 21.43
N ASP A 779 4.32 -1.04 22.29
CA ASP A 779 3.12 -1.35 23.04
C ASP A 779 1.94 -1.92 22.24
N ASP A 780 1.82 -1.62 20.96
CA ASP A 780 0.78 -2.11 20.04
C ASP A 780 1.20 -3.35 19.21
N GLU A 781 2.48 -3.78 19.29
CA GLU A 781 2.98 -4.93 18.55
C GLU A 781 2.75 -6.25 19.30
N ASP A 782 2.78 -6.24 20.64
CA ASP A 782 2.52 -7.42 21.46
C ASP A 782 1.94 -7.05 22.83
N LEU A 783 0.67 -6.68 22.87
CA LEU A 783 -0.03 -6.25 24.09
C LEU A 783 0.03 -7.30 25.24
N PRO A 784 -0.11 -8.62 25.00
CA PRO A 784 0.04 -9.62 26.06
C PRO A 784 1.43 -9.59 26.74
N LYS A 785 2.49 -9.45 25.95
CA LYS A 785 3.86 -9.33 26.50
C LYS A 785 4.05 -8.02 27.24
N PHE A 786 3.45 -6.94 26.74
CA PHE A 786 3.50 -5.66 27.41
C PHE A 786 2.82 -5.70 28.78
N LYS A 787 1.60 -6.24 28.87
CA LYS A 787 0.89 -6.46 30.15
C LYS A 787 1.71 -7.31 31.10
N LYS A 788 2.29 -8.41 30.63
CA LYS A 788 3.20 -9.23 31.45
C LYS A 788 4.41 -8.43 31.97
N THR A 789 5.01 -7.57 31.14
CA THR A 789 6.11 -6.69 31.57
C THR A 789 5.66 -5.75 32.69
N LEU A 790 4.44 -5.18 32.59
CA LEU A 790 3.87 -4.30 33.63
C LEU A 790 3.62 -5.05 34.95
N ASP A 791 3.16 -6.30 34.89
CA ASP A 791 2.87 -7.16 36.04
C ASP A 791 4.19 -7.56 36.77
N GLU A 792 5.30 -7.67 36.04
CA GLU A 792 6.61 -8.06 36.58
C GLU A 792 7.42 -6.86 37.14
N LEU A 793 6.94 -5.60 36.94
CA LEU A 793 7.64 -4.42 37.47
C LEU A 793 7.55 -4.37 39.01
N PRO A 794 8.68 -4.04 39.67
CA PRO A 794 8.76 -3.98 41.14
C PRO A 794 7.98 -2.82 41.76
#